data_d6ea26828df3e64df073f53e8f2b73d8
#
_entry.id   d6ea26828df3e64df073f53e8f2b73d8
#
_cell.length_a   1.000
_cell.length_b   1.000
_cell.length_c   1.000
_cell.angle_alpha   90.00
_cell.angle_beta   90.00
_cell.angle_gamma   90.00
#
_symmetry.space_group_name_H-M   'P 1'
#
loop_
_entity.id
_entity.type
_entity.pdbx_description
1 polymer ?
#
loop_
_entity_poly.entity_id
_entity_poly.type
_entity_poly.pdbx_seq_one_letter_code
_entity_poly.pdbx_strand_id
1 'polypeptide(L)'
;MIRKNPRVEGDVQEEEKRQEVVDDSDVEQEEESPGPSSQPFTSTEGAAASHDASTLGDLSMNAQDGPKIPTLHKYPTRMFGVQQRSFCKGWMEPYPWLEYSVSQDAVFCFACRHFLGGGGHGFYREPTYTTSGFHNWRKATASFKGHHESMGHKFAMEAWTEFKLKAKSGSKITNMLDKGHSVLIQENRRYMMGVVESLRYTACQGIAQRGHIEDEDSANRGNFRELLSVIGKFDKTVQKKLDNNPSNAKYVHHDVQNEIINVMAEMIRKQLRDEVKDAEHFAILVDESKDISKKEQISVIVRYLNTESERVVEEFLHFTPADGLDANSLFASIKQTLSRCGIDLNCCVGQCYDGASVMSGCNNGVQELFRREVPQAVYIHCHAHRLNLVLVDCVHNVDAAAEFFETLQTLYKFFSGSVVHDLFLKKQRELSTAQRIELKRLSDTRWACQYDAICAVKRTLPAIIATLRDTVRDKNAKRRTEAKSVSSLMDEQFVLHLILFEDVFRTTKFMSDALQSPNFDLLTADDLAQSVITAISEKRTDDNWAAIRKQAGDMCVNTGIATVHREKRQTQTAKHLEGFIVEAPIERPGMGSMDELKTQSFYPVLDRLLMELRRRFSIEANGVLAGLPALSPNHPSFLDKQVILPMARHYGVSEENLCAELHQVRRLLKRKEEQGCTINSNQEFLSLMRPYKDAFVDLYKLISISLTLPVTSASCERSFSCLRRLKSYLRNSSGDGRTSDLALLAINPLRARALDIDRIIDAFALNHNNRRIVLL
;
A
#
# COMPACT_ATOMS: atom_id res chain seq x y z
N MET A 1 30.10 47.00 19.94
CA MET A 1 31.43 46.98 19.28
C MET A 1 31.24 46.08 18.10
N ILE A 2 30.87 46.61 16.94
CA ILE A 2 31.59 47.24 15.82
C ILE A 2 32.72 46.36 15.27
N ARG A 3 32.45 45.79 14.08
CA ARG A 3 33.16 45.88 12.79
C ARG A 3 32.53 44.88 11.83
N LYS A 4 31.75 45.29 10.88
CA LYS A 4 31.89 45.87 9.53
C LYS A 4 32.73 45.02 8.56
N ASN A 5 32.04 44.52 7.57
CA ASN A 5 32.15 44.21 6.15
C ASN A 5 33.49 44.55 5.42
N PRO A 6 33.75 44.01 4.24
CA PRO A 6 33.03 44.42 3.05
C PRO A 6 32.68 43.35 1.98
N ARG A 7 31.71 43.76 1.15
CA ARG A 7 31.29 43.21 -0.15
C ARG A 7 32.42 43.25 -1.18
N VAL A 8 32.39 42.29 -2.12
CA VAL A 8 32.74 42.52 -3.54
C VAL A 8 31.71 41.88 -4.41
N GLU A 9 31.11 42.67 -5.26
CA GLU A 9 30.27 42.32 -6.43
C GLU A 9 31.18 41.90 -7.59
N GLY A 10 30.66 41.12 -8.53
CA GLY A 10 31.31 40.79 -9.79
C GLY A 10 30.48 39.85 -10.65
N ASP A 11 29.64 40.44 -11.48
CA ASP A 11 28.98 40.12 -12.73
C ASP A 11 29.28 38.78 -13.44
N VAL A 12 28.20 38.11 -13.81
CA VAL A 12 27.65 37.72 -15.13
C VAL A 12 28.68 37.48 -16.26
N GLN A 13 28.68 36.27 -16.83
CA GLN A 13 28.42 36.05 -18.26
C GLN A 13 28.29 34.56 -18.60
N GLU A 14 27.32 34.29 -19.43
CA GLU A 14 27.09 33.09 -20.22
C GLU A 14 28.25 32.76 -21.11
N GLU A 15 28.57 31.46 -21.31
CA GLU A 15 29.02 30.98 -22.61
C GLU A 15 28.63 29.48 -22.80
N GLU A 16 27.81 29.28 -23.81
CA GLU A 16 27.67 28.02 -24.57
C GLU A 16 28.97 27.74 -25.35
N LYS A 17 29.29 26.45 -25.49
CA LYS A 17 29.52 25.75 -26.74
C LYS A 17 30.55 24.60 -26.67
N ARG A 18 30.08 23.53 -27.33
CA ARG A 18 30.76 22.58 -28.23
C ARG A 18 31.73 21.53 -27.63
N GLN A 19 31.25 20.32 -27.76
CA GLN A 19 31.73 19.28 -28.70
C GLN A 19 33.24 19.36 -29.07
N GLU A 20 33.95 18.30 -28.72
CA GLU A 20 34.81 17.63 -29.68
C GLU A 20 35.14 16.19 -29.23
N VAL A 21 34.97 15.31 -30.19
CA VAL A 21 35.34 13.92 -30.33
C VAL A 21 36.85 13.85 -30.54
N VAL A 22 37.55 12.96 -29.88
CA VAL A 22 38.80 12.36 -30.42
C VAL A 22 38.79 10.89 -30.03
N ASP A 23 38.86 10.13 -31.06
CA ASP A 23 39.17 8.78 -31.38
C ASP A 23 40.64 8.44 -31.06
N ASP A 24 40.93 7.22 -30.79
CA ASP A 24 41.99 6.35 -31.31
C ASP A 24 42.35 5.28 -30.25
N SER A 25 42.03 4.08 -30.62
CA SER A 25 42.85 2.97 -31.17
C SER A 25 43.89 2.44 -30.14
N ASP A 26 44.15 1.21 -29.97
CA ASP A 26 44.37 0.06 -30.82
C ASP A 26 44.44 -1.24 -29.99
N VAL A 27 43.95 -2.35 -30.66
CA VAL A 27 44.64 -3.65 -30.84
C VAL A 27 44.68 -4.57 -29.59
N GLU A 28 44.26 -5.80 -29.60
CA GLU A 28 44.54 -6.91 -30.53
C GLU A 28 43.42 -7.96 -30.54
N GLN A 29 43.17 -8.48 -31.72
CA GLN A 29 42.37 -9.66 -31.99
C GLN A 29 43.27 -10.91 -31.87
N GLU A 30 42.79 -11.94 -31.18
CA GLU A 30 43.16 -13.32 -31.52
C GLU A 30 41.96 -14.09 -32.04
N GLU A 31 42.05 -14.48 -33.27
CA GLU A 31 41.15 -15.35 -33.97
C GLU A 31 41.31 -16.79 -33.47
N GLU A 32 40.20 -17.47 -33.18
CA GLU A 32 40.14 -18.93 -33.32
C GLU A 32 38.90 -19.33 -34.13
N SER A 33 39.15 -20.06 -35.14
CA SER A 33 38.30 -20.50 -36.22
C SER A 33 37.24 -21.54 -35.85
N PRO A 34 36.22 -21.74 -36.68
CA PRO A 34 35.02 -22.49 -36.33
C PRO A 34 35.14 -23.98 -36.68
N GLY A 35 34.64 -24.83 -35.85
CA GLY A 35 34.40 -26.25 -36.10
C GLY A 35 32.89 -26.56 -36.07
N PRO A 36 32.38 -27.60 -36.64
CA PRO A 36 31.29 -27.53 -37.62
C PRO A 36 29.86 -27.74 -37.04
N SER A 37 28.93 -27.20 -37.80
CA SER A 37 27.48 -27.39 -37.67
C SER A 37 27.08 -28.88 -37.64
N SER A 38 26.15 -29.22 -36.75
CA SER A 38 25.27 -30.35 -36.95
C SER A 38 23.82 -29.95 -36.62
N GLN A 39 23.01 -30.12 -37.63
CA GLN A 39 21.56 -29.91 -37.66
C GLN A 39 20.81 -30.86 -36.71
N PRO A 40 19.53 -30.55 -36.38
CA PRO A 40 18.77 -31.25 -35.38
C PRO A 40 18.19 -32.57 -35.93
N PHE A 41 18.34 -33.61 -35.17
CA PHE A 41 17.53 -34.83 -35.31
C PHE A 41 16.26 -34.69 -34.42
N THR A 42 15.14 -34.64 -35.07
CA THR A 42 13.83 -34.92 -34.51
C THR A 42 13.75 -36.38 -34.10
N SER A 43 13.48 -36.64 -32.82
CA SER A 43 12.84 -37.85 -32.38
C SER A 43 11.90 -37.56 -31.21
N THR A 44 10.63 -37.68 -31.48
CA THR A 44 9.55 -37.93 -30.56
C THR A 44 9.91 -39.10 -29.64
N GLU A 45 9.79 -38.85 -28.31
CA GLU A 45 9.18 -39.78 -27.38
C GLU A 45 9.47 -39.40 -25.92
N GLY A 46 8.41 -39.32 -25.07
CA GLY A 46 8.48 -39.61 -23.67
C GLY A 46 8.88 -38.44 -22.74
N ALA A 47 7.94 -37.60 -22.40
CA ALA A 47 8.04 -36.73 -21.24
C ALA A 47 8.16 -37.58 -19.94
N ALA A 48 9.40 -37.87 -19.50
CA ALA A 48 9.67 -38.34 -18.16
C ALA A 48 9.73 -37.11 -17.25
N ALA A 49 8.75 -36.96 -16.38
CA ALA A 49 8.76 -36.00 -15.29
C ALA A 49 10.06 -36.15 -14.49
N SER A 50 10.85 -35.09 -14.38
CA SER A 50 12.01 -35.02 -13.50
C SER A 50 11.50 -34.97 -12.05
N HIS A 51 11.37 -36.13 -11.43
CA HIS A 51 11.15 -36.21 -9.99
C HIS A 51 12.44 -35.78 -9.27
N ASP A 52 12.35 -34.76 -8.47
CA ASP A 52 13.42 -34.30 -7.59
C ASP A 52 13.80 -35.45 -6.62
N ALA A 53 15.10 -35.72 -6.45
CA ALA A 53 15.58 -36.79 -5.59
C ALA A 53 15.14 -36.68 -4.12
N SER A 54 14.65 -35.50 -3.72
CA SER A 54 14.08 -35.25 -2.39
C SER A 54 12.72 -35.94 -2.16
N THR A 55 12.03 -36.40 -3.22
CA THR A 55 10.72 -37.07 -3.14
C THR A 55 10.79 -38.60 -3.23
N LEU A 56 11.98 -39.16 -3.42
CA LEU A 56 12.16 -40.61 -3.54
C LEU A 56 12.25 -41.25 -2.15
N GLY A 57 11.19 -41.92 -1.72
CA GLY A 57 11.10 -42.57 -0.42
C GLY A 57 12.08 -43.74 -0.24
N ASP A 58 12.75 -44.23 -1.32
CA ASP A 58 13.73 -45.32 -1.28
C ASP A 58 15.18 -44.86 -1.11
N LEU A 59 15.44 -43.52 -1.09
CA LEU A 59 16.72 -42.93 -0.72
C LEU A 59 16.72 -42.44 0.75
N SER A 60 17.90 -42.15 1.29
CA SER A 60 18.03 -41.57 2.64
C SER A 60 17.39 -40.19 2.71
N MET A 61 16.56 -39.98 3.71
CA MET A 61 15.88 -38.68 3.93
C MET A 61 16.73 -37.75 4.80
N ASN A 62 17.55 -38.30 5.67
CA ASN A 62 18.39 -37.57 6.63
C ASN A 62 19.83 -37.97 6.58
N ALA A 63 20.73 -37.06 6.96
CA ALA A 63 22.16 -37.34 7.08
C ALA A 63 22.51 -38.40 8.15
N GLN A 64 21.60 -38.65 9.08
CA GLN A 64 21.76 -39.66 10.14
C GLN A 64 21.51 -41.09 9.64
N ASP A 65 20.71 -41.25 8.59
CA ASP A 65 20.30 -42.58 8.08
C ASP A 65 21.46 -43.34 7.42
N GLY A 66 22.47 -42.64 6.94
CA GLY A 66 23.51 -43.21 6.08
C GLY A 66 23.01 -43.60 4.69
N PRO A 67 23.91 -44.04 3.80
CA PRO A 67 23.51 -44.42 2.45
C PRO A 67 22.62 -45.66 2.46
N LYS A 68 21.44 -45.58 1.81
CA LYS A 68 20.54 -46.73 1.65
C LYS A 68 21.04 -47.67 0.55
N ILE A 69 21.25 -48.91 0.93
CA ILE A 69 21.81 -49.95 0.07
C ILE A 69 20.84 -51.14 0.04
N PRO A 70 19.83 -51.14 -0.83
CA PRO A 70 18.92 -52.30 -0.93
C PRO A 70 19.64 -53.52 -1.49
N THR A 71 19.50 -54.66 -0.80
CA THR A 71 20.04 -55.92 -1.26
C THR A 71 19.01 -56.65 -2.10
N LEU A 72 19.17 -56.60 -3.44
CA LEU A 72 18.33 -57.32 -4.37
C LEU A 72 18.98 -58.61 -4.82
N HIS A 73 18.18 -59.68 -5.00
CA HIS A 73 18.66 -60.92 -5.59
C HIS A 73 19.17 -60.75 -7.02
N LYS A 74 18.53 -59.82 -7.78
CA LYS A 74 18.93 -59.46 -9.12
C LYS A 74 18.58 -57.99 -9.39
N TYR A 75 19.57 -57.18 -9.79
CA TYR A 75 19.35 -55.80 -10.17
C TYR A 75 18.75 -55.68 -11.56
N PRO A 76 17.92 -54.67 -11.87
CA PRO A 76 17.38 -54.44 -13.17
C PRO A 76 18.50 -54.35 -14.22
N THR A 77 18.22 -54.88 -15.44
CA THR A 77 19.16 -54.81 -16.53
C THR A 77 18.73 -53.81 -17.59
N ARG A 78 19.67 -52.99 -18.05
CA ARG A 78 19.47 -52.06 -19.15
C ARG A 78 20.30 -52.42 -20.37
N MET A 79 19.77 -52.18 -21.57
CA MET A 79 20.50 -52.42 -22.82
C MET A 79 21.47 -51.27 -23.12
N PHE A 80 22.72 -51.59 -23.37
CA PHE A 80 23.75 -50.64 -23.83
C PHE A 80 24.36 -51.17 -25.14
N GLY A 81 23.77 -50.82 -26.25
CA GLY A 81 24.05 -51.46 -27.52
C GLY A 81 23.54 -52.87 -27.53
N VAL A 82 24.41 -53.86 -27.85
CA VAL A 82 24.06 -55.28 -27.88
C VAL A 82 24.28 -56.00 -26.52
N GLN A 83 24.72 -55.29 -25.48
CA GLN A 83 25.01 -55.90 -24.18
C GLN A 83 24.03 -55.40 -23.08
N GLN A 84 23.48 -56.35 -22.33
CA GLN A 84 22.73 -56.06 -21.10
C GLN A 84 23.70 -55.81 -19.95
N ARG A 85 23.47 -54.74 -19.20
CA ARG A 85 24.22 -54.38 -18.03
C ARG A 85 23.29 -53.98 -16.87
N SER A 86 23.73 -54.23 -15.65
CA SER A 86 23.00 -53.85 -14.43
C SER A 86 23.95 -53.21 -13.42
N PHE A 87 23.38 -52.63 -12.41
CA PHE A 87 24.14 -52.22 -11.26
C PHE A 87 24.90 -53.40 -10.63
N CYS A 88 26.13 -53.18 -10.20
CA CYS A 88 26.96 -54.17 -9.54
C CYS A 88 27.18 -53.79 -8.07
N LYS A 89 26.75 -54.68 -7.17
CA LYS A 89 26.92 -54.46 -5.71
C LYS A 89 28.38 -54.26 -5.29
N GLY A 90 29.33 -54.87 -6.00
CA GLY A 90 30.76 -54.72 -5.73
C GLY A 90 31.30 -53.30 -5.89
N TRP A 91 30.58 -52.41 -6.51
CA TRP A 91 30.98 -50.99 -6.61
C TRP A 91 30.82 -50.23 -5.29
N MET A 92 30.05 -50.76 -4.34
CA MET A 92 29.82 -50.11 -3.05
C MET A 92 31.03 -50.22 -2.12
N GLU A 93 31.85 -51.24 -2.29
CA GLU A 93 33.04 -51.45 -1.47
C GLU A 93 34.11 -50.36 -1.72
N PRO A 94 34.52 -50.07 -2.98
CA PRO A 94 35.42 -48.96 -3.26
C PRO A 94 34.76 -47.58 -3.17
N TYR A 95 33.42 -47.49 -3.24
CA TYR A 95 32.68 -46.22 -3.23
C TYR A 95 31.58 -46.22 -2.16
N PRO A 96 31.90 -46.10 -0.87
CA PRO A 96 30.96 -46.23 0.25
C PRO A 96 29.91 -45.07 0.32
N TRP A 97 30.03 -44.08 -0.53
CA TRP A 97 29.11 -42.97 -0.67
C TRP A 97 27.95 -43.27 -1.65
N LEU A 98 27.97 -44.40 -2.34
CA LEU A 98 26.93 -44.80 -3.28
C LEU A 98 25.63 -45.15 -2.52
N GLU A 99 24.53 -44.65 -3.04
CA GLU A 99 23.17 -44.91 -2.64
C GLU A 99 22.35 -45.31 -3.85
N TYR A 100 21.62 -46.41 -3.79
CA TYR A 100 20.92 -46.96 -4.95
C TYR A 100 19.40 -46.83 -4.78
N SER A 101 18.74 -46.17 -5.72
CA SER A 101 17.29 -46.11 -5.82
C SER A 101 16.77 -47.26 -6.69
N VAL A 102 15.93 -48.09 -6.09
CA VAL A 102 15.26 -49.21 -6.77
C VAL A 102 14.20 -48.71 -7.74
N SER A 103 13.49 -47.68 -7.35
CA SER A 103 12.40 -47.10 -8.15
C SER A 103 12.90 -46.48 -9.45
N GLN A 104 14.09 -45.87 -9.46
CA GLN A 104 14.70 -45.24 -10.63
C GLN A 104 15.73 -46.09 -11.34
N ASP A 105 16.16 -47.22 -10.76
CA ASP A 105 17.31 -47.99 -11.21
C ASP A 105 18.51 -47.07 -11.46
N ALA A 106 18.87 -46.27 -10.45
CA ALA A 106 19.90 -45.24 -10.55
C ALA A 106 20.69 -45.10 -9.23
N VAL A 107 21.93 -44.64 -9.36
CA VAL A 107 22.83 -44.40 -8.23
C VAL A 107 22.92 -42.92 -7.94
N PHE A 108 22.94 -42.57 -6.67
CA PHE A 108 23.15 -41.24 -6.13
C PHE A 108 24.35 -41.19 -5.20
N CYS A 109 24.87 -40.01 -4.92
CA CYS A 109 25.91 -39.78 -3.94
C CYS A 109 25.31 -39.29 -2.63
N PHE A 110 25.31 -40.12 -1.58
CA PHE A 110 24.84 -39.73 -0.25
C PHE A 110 25.54 -38.49 0.27
N ALA A 111 26.88 -38.45 0.20
CA ALA A 111 27.65 -37.33 0.71
C ALA A 111 27.31 -36.01 0.02
N CYS A 112 27.24 -36.01 -1.33
CA CYS A 112 26.92 -34.80 -2.09
C CYS A 112 25.45 -34.38 -1.92
N ARG A 113 24.53 -35.32 -1.67
CA ARG A 113 23.10 -34.96 -1.43
C ARG A 113 22.92 -34.28 -0.08
N HIS A 114 23.57 -34.74 0.97
CA HIS A 114 23.34 -34.25 2.34
C HIS A 114 24.34 -33.17 2.79
N PHE A 115 25.58 -33.19 2.28
CA PHE A 115 26.66 -32.35 2.79
C PHE A 115 27.26 -31.36 1.79
N LEU A 116 26.80 -31.39 0.52
CA LEU A 116 27.12 -30.34 -0.48
C LEU A 116 25.94 -29.38 -0.64
N GLY A 117 25.22 -29.04 0.42
CA GLY A 117 24.02 -28.24 0.41
C GLY A 117 24.29 -26.73 0.41
N GLY A 118 23.64 -26.02 -0.51
CA GLY A 118 23.32 -24.58 -0.45
C GLY A 118 24.47 -23.60 -0.55
N GLY A 119 24.87 -23.21 -1.75
CA GLY A 119 25.20 -21.84 -2.12
C GLY A 119 26.25 -21.06 -1.32
N GLY A 120 27.41 -21.63 -0.97
CA GLY A 120 28.42 -20.84 -0.27
C GLY A 120 29.86 -21.21 -0.57
N HIS A 121 30.13 -22.37 -1.12
CA HIS A 121 31.49 -22.91 -1.26
C HIS A 121 32.05 -22.89 -2.69
N GLY A 122 31.30 -22.35 -3.66
CA GLY A 122 31.75 -22.27 -5.05
C GLY A 122 31.91 -23.61 -5.77
N PHE A 123 31.57 -24.75 -5.15
CA PHE A 123 31.66 -26.05 -5.77
C PHE A 123 30.39 -26.38 -6.55
N TYR A 124 30.58 -26.83 -7.79
CA TYR A 124 29.48 -27.27 -8.67
C TYR A 124 28.84 -28.55 -8.11
N ARG A 125 27.51 -28.47 -7.89
CA ARG A 125 26.69 -29.61 -7.49
C ARG A 125 26.32 -30.40 -8.74
N GLU A 126 26.87 -31.58 -8.88
CA GLU A 126 26.69 -32.42 -10.06
C GLU A 126 25.29 -33.07 -10.04
N PRO A 127 24.36 -32.64 -10.95
CA PRO A 127 22.96 -33.09 -10.91
C PRO A 127 22.85 -34.61 -11.06
N THR A 128 23.73 -35.23 -11.84
CA THR A 128 23.76 -36.67 -12.08
C THR A 128 23.86 -37.47 -10.79
N TYR A 129 24.54 -36.96 -9.76
CA TYR A 129 24.71 -37.66 -8.49
C TYR A 129 23.87 -37.11 -7.35
N THR A 130 23.17 -36.00 -7.57
CA THR A 130 22.39 -35.35 -6.50
C THR A 130 20.89 -35.32 -6.75
N THR A 131 20.44 -35.19 -8.01
CA THR A 131 19.03 -35.02 -8.36
C THR A 131 18.52 -36.00 -9.41
N SER A 132 19.23 -36.19 -10.54
CA SER A 132 18.72 -36.97 -11.68
C SER A 132 19.07 -38.48 -11.60
N GLY A 133 20.04 -38.84 -10.80
CA GLY A 133 20.53 -40.23 -10.69
C GLY A 133 21.42 -40.67 -11.86
N PHE A 134 22.47 -41.45 -11.54
CA PHE A 134 23.35 -42.04 -12.54
C PHE A 134 22.90 -43.45 -12.88
N HIS A 135 22.71 -43.76 -14.15
CA HIS A 135 22.20 -45.06 -14.64
C HIS A 135 22.96 -45.64 -15.83
N ASN A 136 24.09 -45.03 -16.23
CA ASN A 136 24.87 -45.51 -17.37
C ASN A 136 25.88 -46.58 -16.93
N TRP A 137 25.42 -47.80 -16.76
CA TRP A 137 26.22 -48.92 -16.25
C TRP A 137 27.42 -49.26 -17.12
N ARG A 138 27.45 -48.86 -18.39
CA ARG A 138 28.58 -49.02 -19.29
C ARG A 138 29.80 -48.20 -18.88
N LYS A 139 29.56 -47.00 -18.37
CA LYS A 139 30.60 -46.03 -17.96
C LYS A 139 30.76 -45.95 -16.45
N ALA A 140 30.10 -46.81 -15.66
CA ALA A 140 29.97 -46.69 -14.24
C ALA A 140 31.32 -46.52 -13.52
N THR A 141 32.29 -47.41 -13.74
CA THR A 141 33.60 -47.35 -13.04
C THR A 141 34.37 -46.06 -13.36
N ALA A 142 34.38 -45.62 -14.62
CA ALA A 142 35.07 -44.39 -14.99
C ALA A 142 34.35 -43.14 -14.38
N SER A 143 33.00 -43.13 -14.42
CA SER A 143 32.22 -42.02 -13.88
C SER A 143 32.30 -41.93 -12.36
N PHE A 144 32.24 -43.04 -11.65
CA PHE A 144 32.40 -43.09 -10.18
C PHE A 144 33.79 -42.63 -9.74
N LYS A 145 34.83 -43.00 -10.50
CA LYS A 145 36.19 -42.55 -10.25
C LYS A 145 36.32 -41.03 -10.43
N GLY A 146 35.81 -40.49 -11.53
CA GLY A 146 35.81 -39.05 -11.79
C GLY A 146 35.05 -38.23 -10.73
N HIS A 147 33.85 -38.71 -10.34
CA HIS A 147 33.08 -38.08 -9.26
C HIS A 147 33.81 -38.15 -7.92
N HIS A 148 34.41 -39.30 -7.57
CA HIS A 148 35.17 -39.49 -6.33
C HIS A 148 36.39 -38.56 -6.22
N GLU A 149 37.01 -38.25 -7.35
CA GLU A 149 38.17 -37.37 -7.41
C GLU A 149 37.82 -35.90 -7.44
N SER A 150 36.54 -35.53 -7.69
CA SER A 150 36.08 -34.17 -7.75
C SER A 150 36.22 -33.41 -6.43
N MET A 151 36.55 -32.10 -6.51
CA MET A 151 36.75 -31.27 -5.31
C MET A 151 35.47 -31.13 -4.48
N GLY A 152 34.30 -31.02 -5.14
CA GLY A 152 33.00 -30.94 -4.46
C GLY A 152 32.69 -32.22 -3.68
N HIS A 153 32.98 -33.41 -4.29
CA HIS A 153 32.78 -34.68 -3.60
C HIS A 153 33.73 -34.85 -2.42
N LYS A 154 35.00 -34.49 -2.55
CA LYS A 154 35.98 -34.55 -1.46
C LYS A 154 35.53 -33.69 -0.28
N PHE A 155 35.09 -32.49 -0.53
CA PHE A 155 34.53 -31.60 0.49
C PHE A 155 33.32 -32.24 1.19
N ALA A 156 32.39 -32.80 0.43
CA ALA A 156 31.20 -33.47 0.97
C ALA A 156 31.58 -34.72 1.83
N MET A 157 32.60 -35.44 1.44
CA MET A 157 33.11 -36.60 2.18
C MET A 157 33.82 -36.20 3.49
N GLU A 158 34.56 -35.11 3.49
CA GLU A 158 35.16 -34.54 4.70
C GLU A 158 34.06 -34.12 5.69
N ALA A 159 33.05 -33.36 5.21
CA ALA A 159 31.91 -32.94 6.01
C ALA A 159 31.13 -34.14 6.58
N TRP A 160 30.93 -35.21 5.80
CA TRP A 160 30.29 -36.43 6.26
C TRP A 160 31.16 -37.18 7.30
N THR A 161 32.47 -37.19 7.10
CA THR A 161 33.41 -37.80 8.06
C THR A 161 33.41 -37.04 9.38
N GLU A 162 33.42 -35.72 9.30
CA GLU A 162 33.30 -34.86 10.49
C GLU A 162 31.97 -35.08 11.21
N PHE A 163 30.85 -35.18 10.48
CA PHE A 163 29.55 -35.55 11.04
C PHE A 163 29.54 -36.87 11.75
N LYS A 164 30.17 -37.93 11.17
CA LYS A 164 30.31 -39.25 11.80
C LYS A 164 31.19 -39.23 13.06
N LEU A 165 32.25 -38.41 13.04
CA LEU A 165 33.13 -38.23 14.21
C LEU A 165 32.40 -37.48 15.32
N LYS A 166 31.66 -36.46 15.01
CA LYS A 166 30.78 -35.75 15.97
C LYS A 166 29.73 -36.66 16.59
N ALA A 167 29.15 -37.57 15.81
CA ALA A 167 28.18 -38.55 16.30
C ALA A 167 28.79 -39.63 17.19
N LYS A 168 30.08 -39.98 17.01
CA LYS A 168 30.79 -41.03 17.80
C LYS A 168 31.55 -40.50 19.01
N SER A 169 31.92 -39.22 19.04
CA SER A 169 32.75 -38.66 20.10
C SER A 169 31.92 -37.97 21.18
N GLY A 170 31.36 -38.75 22.09
CA GLY A 170 30.89 -38.27 23.40
C GLY A 170 32.03 -37.77 24.31
N SER A 171 33.07 -37.09 23.78
CA SER A 171 34.27 -36.75 24.54
C SER A 171 34.15 -35.36 25.19
N LYS A 172 34.69 -35.21 26.40
CA LYS A 172 34.65 -34.00 27.24
C LYS A 172 35.19 -32.74 26.59
N ILE A 173 36.09 -32.83 25.61
CA ILE A 173 36.68 -31.67 24.88
C ILE A 173 35.70 -31.12 23.85
N THR A 174 34.97 -31.95 23.10
CA THR A 174 33.87 -31.54 22.22
C THR A 174 32.77 -30.87 23.02
N ASN A 175 32.36 -31.37 24.17
CA ASN A 175 31.38 -30.76 25.05
C ASN A 175 31.81 -29.40 25.59
N MET A 176 33.11 -29.15 25.81
CA MET A 176 33.61 -27.80 26.19
C MET A 176 33.68 -26.83 25.01
N LEU A 177 34.05 -27.33 23.82
CA LEU A 177 34.01 -26.56 22.57
C LEU A 177 32.57 -26.25 22.15
N ASP A 178 31.65 -27.21 22.28
CA ASP A 178 30.22 -27.06 22.01
C ASP A 178 29.56 -26.07 22.99
N LYS A 179 29.95 -26.10 24.29
CA LYS A 179 29.49 -25.10 25.26
C LYS A 179 30.04 -23.70 24.93
N GLY A 180 31.33 -23.57 24.57
CA GLY A 180 31.91 -22.31 24.16
C GLY A 180 31.27 -21.76 22.90
N HIS A 181 30.98 -22.61 21.93
CA HIS A 181 30.29 -22.27 20.70
C HIS A 181 28.82 -21.85 20.95
N SER A 182 28.12 -22.61 21.82
CA SER A 182 26.75 -22.25 22.21
C SER A 182 26.67 -20.89 22.94
N VAL A 183 27.61 -20.60 23.83
CA VAL A 183 27.70 -19.30 24.51
C VAL A 183 27.98 -18.20 23.50
N LEU A 184 28.86 -18.41 22.53
CA LEU A 184 29.16 -17.44 21.48
C LEU A 184 27.91 -17.13 20.60
N ILE A 185 27.16 -18.18 20.21
CA ILE A 185 25.90 -18.03 19.48
C ILE A 185 24.93 -17.21 20.31
N GLN A 186 24.74 -17.50 21.57
CA GLN A 186 23.83 -16.74 22.45
C GLN A 186 24.24 -15.27 22.57
N GLU A 187 25.55 -14.98 22.79
CA GLU A 187 26.04 -13.60 22.81
C GLU A 187 25.80 -12.87 21.47
N ASN A 188 26.03 -13.56 20.35
CA ASN A 188 25.82 -13.01 19.01
C ASN A 188 24.33 -12.76 18.74
N ARG A 189 23.45 -13.70 19.09
CA ARG A 189 22.00 -13.52 18.95
C ARG A 189 21.51 -12.36 19.81
N ARG A 190 21.98 -12.22 21.07
CA ARG A 190 21.65 -11.10 21.93
C ARG A 190 22.07 -9.74 21.33
N TYR A 191 23.23 -9.69 20.70
CA TYR A 191 23.67 -8.50 19.96
C TYR A 191 22.74 -8.21 18.78
N MET A 192 22.44 -9.23 17.97
CA MET A 192 21.53 -9.09 16.83
C MET A 192 20.11 -8.72 17.24
N MET A 193 19.63 -9.16 18.42
CA MET A 193 18.35 -8.67 18.98
C MET A 193 18.39 -7.15 19.14
N GLY A 194 19.46 -6.58 19.68
CA GLY A 194 19.63 -5.13 19.78
C GLY A 194 19.60 -4.42 18.42
N VAL A 195 20.24 -5.01 17.42
CA VAL A 195 20.25 -4.50 16.03
C VAL A 195 18.82 -4.54 15.42
N VAL A 196 18.17 -5.69 15.50
CA VAL A 196 16.80 -5.89 14.98
C VAL A 196 15.80 -4.95 15.65
N GLU A 197 15.84 -4.83 16.99
CA GLU A 197 14.94 -3.96 17.75
C GLU A 197 15.15 -2.48 17.41
N SER A 198 16.40 -2.05 17.24
CA SER A 198 16.69 -0.67 16.84
C SER A 198 16.12 -0.36 15.45
N LEU A 199 16.23 -1.30 14.51
CA LEU A 199 15.66 -1.16 13.16
C LEU A 199 14.14 -1.21 13.20
N ARG A 200 13.55 -2.15 13.93
CA ARG A 200 12.10 -2.30 14.10
C ARG A 200 11.48 -1.06 14.71
N TYR A 201 12.06 -0.53 15.79
CA TYR A 201 11.58 0.69 16.43
C TYR A 201 11.62 1.86 15.44
N THR A 202 12.77 2.11 14.81
CA THR A 202 12.91 3.24 13.88
C THR A 202 12.02 3.12 12.65
N ALA A 203 11.81 1.91 12.13
CA ALA A 203 10.90 1.64 11.03
C ALA A 203 9.43 1.88 11.42
N CYS A 204 8.97 1.31 12.53
CA CYS A 204 7.60 1.49 13.01
C CYS A 204 7.26 2.96 13.32
N GLN A 205 8.24 3.73 13.79
CA GLN A 205 8.06 5.17 14.06
C GLN A 205 8.22 6.04 12.79
N GLY A 206 8.64 5.46 11.67
CA GLY A 206 8.87 6.19 10.42
C GLY A 206 10.01 7.22 10.49
N ILE A 207 10.92 7.10 11.47
CA ILE A 207 12.04 8.01 11.64
C ILE A 207 13.24 7.60 10.78
N ALA A 208 14.10 8.60 10.44
CA ALA A 208 15.31 8.36 9.66
C ALA A 208 16.24 7.41 10.42
N GLN A 209 16.73 6.37 9.77
CA GLN A 209 17.66 5.42 10.37
C GLN A 209 19.09 5.88 10.25
N ARG A 210 19.48 6.45 9.10
CA ARG A 210 20.85 6.85 8.77
C ARG A 210 21.11 8.31 9.11
N GLY A 211 22.36 8.61 9.46
CA GLY A 211 22.91 9.96 9.55
C GLY A 211 23.40 10.45 8.20
N HIS A 212 23.80 11.72 8.13
CA HIS A 212 24.48 12.27 6.96
C HIS A 212 25.94 11.78 6.91
N ILE A 213 26.58 11.71 8.07
CA ILE A 213 27.93 11.18 8.29
C ILE A 213 27.83 10.11 9.38
N GLU A 214 28.20 8.88 9.05
CA GLU A 214 28.09 7.73 9.96
C GLU A 214 29.43 7.30 10.57
N ASP A 215 30.48 8.12 10.44
CA ASP A 215 31.80 7.87 11.00
C ASP A 215 31.77 7.90 12.54
N GLU A 216 32.73 7.24 13.17
CA GLU A 216 32.81 7.14 14.63
C GLU A 216 32.99 8.51 15.33
N ASP A 217 33.64 9.46 14.67
CA ASP A 217 33.87 10.82 15.16
C ASP A 217 32.67 11.77 14.95
N SER A 218 31.61 11.32 14.26
CA SER A 218 30.40 12.13 14.01
C SER A 218 29.62 12.34 15.29
N ALA A 219 29.23 13.59 15.57
CA ALA A 219 28.32 13.92 16.67
C ALA A 219 26.90 13.36 16.51
N ASN A 220 26.52 12.95 15.27
CA ASN A 220 25.23 12.35 14.96
C ASN A 220 25.40 11.29 13.85
N ARG A 221 25.54 10.04 14.25
CA ARG A 221 25.72 8.88 13.34
C ARG A 221 24.41 8.32 12.80
N GLY A 222 23.30 8.98 13.07
CA GLY A 222 21.96 8.54 12.67
C GLY A 222 21.24 7.75 13.76
N ASN A 223 19.90 7.82 13.71
CA ASN A 223 19.05 7.32 14.81
C ASN A 223 19.20 5.81 15.08
N PHE A 224 19.50 5.01 14.07
CA PHE A 224 19.75 3.58 14.26
C PHE A 224 21.01 3.33 15.11
N ARG A 225 22.14 3.94 14.73
CA ARG A 225 23.41 3.75 15.45
C ARG A 225 23.36 4.35 16.86
N GLU A 226 22.76 5.53 17.00
CA GLU A 226 22.57 6.17 18.31
C GLU A 226 21.66 5.34 19.22
N LEU A 227 20.55 4.81 18.71
CA LEU A 227 19.66 3.94 19.49
C LEU A 227 20.36 2.64 19.92
N LEU A 228 21.11 2.02 19.01
CA LEU A 228 21.88 0.80 19.32
C LEU A 228 22.96 1.10 20.40
N SER A 229 23.60 2.28 20.35
CA SER A 229 24.52 2.75 21.38
C SER A 229 23.82 2.97 22.73
N VAL A 230 22.58 3.48 22.72
CA VAL A 230 21.80 3.62 23.94
C VAL A 230 21.48 2.24 24.54
N ILE A 231 21.08 1.26 23.71
CA ILE A 231 20.85 -0.12 24.17
C ILE A 231 22.13 -0.70 24.79
N GLY A 232 23.29 -0.45 24.17
CA GLY A 232 24.59 -0.87 24.69
C GLY A 232 24.87 -0.41 26.11
N LYS A 233 24.45 0.82 26.47
CA LYS A 233 24.62 1.33 27.86
C LYS A 233 23.90 0.48 28.91
N PHE A 234 22.83 -0.22 28.56
CA PHE A 234 22.04 -1.08 29.44
C PHE A 234 22.33 -2.56 29.25
N ASP A 235 22.89 -2.97 28.10
CA ASP A 235 23.24 -4.36 27.79
C ASP A 235 24.76 -4.49 27.54
N LYS A 236 25.43 -5.10 28.53
CA LYS A 236 26.90 -5.29 28.48
C LYS A 236 27.36 -6.14 27.29
N THR A 237 26.53 -7.06 26.80
CA THR A 237 26.87 -7.91 25.63
C THR A 237 26.84 -7.06 24.36
N VAL A 238 25.84 -6.22 24.22
CA VAL A 238 25.72 -5.28 23.08
C VAL A 238 26.89 -4.30 23.13
N GLN A 239 27.20 -3.70 24.27
CA GLN A 239 28.32 -2.78 24.44
C GLN A 239 29.65 -3.43 24.07
N LYS A 240 29.95 -4.61 24.62
CA LYS A 240 31.17 -5.38 24.33
C LYS A 240 31.35 -5.62 22.83
N LYS A 241 30.27 -5.96 22.09
CA LYS A 241 30.32 -6.20 20.65
C LYS A 241 30.49 -4.90 19.85
N LEU A 242 29.89 -3.79 20.29
CA LEU A 242 30.09 -2.47 19.65
C LEU A 242 31.53 -1.98 19.80
N ASP A 243 32.16 -2.21 20.95
CA ASP A 243 33.52 -1.73 21.24
C ASP A 243 34.59 -2.61 20.57
N ASN A 244 34.43 -3.95 20.65
CA ASN A 244 35.51 -4.88 20.33
C ASN A 244 35.41 -5.48 18.92
N ASN A 245 34.23 -5.47 18.28
CA ASN A 245 34.12 -6.04 16.95
C ASN A 245 34.73 -5.08 15.90
N PRO A 246 35.46 -5.62 14.89
CA PRO A 246 35.88 -4.82 13.75
C PRO A 246 34.66 -4.27 13.01
N SER A 247 34.80 -3.13 12.33
CA SER A 247 33.70 -2.39 11.70
C SER A 247 32.80 -3.26 10.80
N ASN A 248 33.42 -4.21 10.06
CA ASN A 248 32.71 -5.15 9.18
C ASN A 248 32.00 -6.31 9.90
N ALA A 249 32.18 -6.46 11.21
CA ALA A 249 31.51 -7.45 12.06
C ALA A 249 30.54 -6.80 13.08
N LYS A 250 30.38 -5.47 13.02
CA LYS A 250 29.39 -4.73 13.82
C LYS A 250 27.95 -4.83 13.25
N TYR A 251 27.77 -5.32 12.03
CA TYR A 251 26.46 -5.47 11.36
C TYR A 251 25.60 -4.18 11.35
N VAL A 252 26.26 -3.03 11.33
CA VAL A 252 25.58 -1.71 11.30
C VAL A 252 25.58 -1.07 9.92
N HIS A 253 26.17 -1.74 8.91
CA HIS A 253 26.21 -1.25 7.53
C HIS A 253 24.81 -1.16 6.92
N HIS A 254 24.65 -0.23 5.97
CA HIS A 254 23.37 0.04 5.33
C HIS A 254 22.75 -1.19 4.62
N ASP A 255 23.55 -2.08 4.04
CA ASP A 255 23.06 -3.29 3.39
C ASP A 255 22.47 -4.26 4.39
N VAL A 256 23.11 -4.43 5.55
CA VAL A 256 22.59 -5.24 6.65
C VAL A 256 21.26 -4.66 7.18
N GLN A 257 21.20 -3.32 7.33
CA GLN A 257 19.96 -2.65 7.72
C GLN A 257 18.84 -2.94 6.70
N ASN A 258 19.15 -2.81 5.39
CA ASN A 258 18.19 -3.07 4.31
C ASN A 258 17.70 -4.52 4.33
N GLU A 259 18.63 -5.46 4.51
CA GLU A 259 18.32 -6.88 4.54
C GLU A 259 17.41 -7.25 5.71
N ILE A 260 17.71 -6.80 6.93
CA ILE A 260 16.88 -7.07 8.11
C ILE A 260 15.49 -6.45 7.96
N ILE A 261 15.40 -5.22 7.42
CA ILE A 261 14.12 -4.57 7.14
C ILE A 261 13.32 -5.37 6.10
N ASN A 262 13.96 -5.86 5.06
CA ASN A 262 13.34 -6.71 4.05
C ASN A 262 12.87 -8.04 4.64
N VAL A 263 13.66 -8.70 5.48
CA VAL A 263 13.26 -9.93 6.20
C VAL A 263 11.99 -9.70 7.01
N MET A 264 11.94 -8.63 7.80
CA MET A 264 10.74 -8.28 8.57
C MET A 264 9.53 -8.03 7.66
N ALA A 265 9.73 -7.30 6.57
CA ALA A 265 8.67 -6.99 5.61
C ALA A 265 8.15 -8.26 4.90
N GLU A 266 9.04 -9.17 4.48
CA GLU A 266 8.65 -10.43 3.86
C GLU A 266 7.92 -11.36 4.83
N MET A 267 8.27 -11.36 6.11
CA MET A 267 7.52 -12.10 7.13
C MET A 267 6.09 -11.58 7.27
N ILE A 268 5.88 -10.26 7.23
CA ILE A 268 4.54 -9.67 7.25
C ILE A 268 3.80 -9.99 5.95
N ARG A 269 4.44 -9.85 4.77
CA ARG A 269 3.82 -10.22 3.48
C ARG A 269 3.37 -11.68 3.46
N LYS A 270 4.19 -12.57 4.06
CA LYS A 270 3.82 -13.97 4.21
C LYS A 270 2.56 -14.14 5.07
N GLN A 271 2.49 -13.47 6.22
CA GLN A 271 1.27 -13.49 7.06
C GLN A 271 0.05 -13.00 6.29
N LEU A 272 0.17 -11.85 5.61
CA LEU A 272 -0.93 -11.28 4.82
C LEU A 272 -1.37 -12.22 3.69
N ARG A 273 -0.42 -12.84 2.98
CA ARG A 273 -0.73 -13.83 1.95
C ARG A 273 -1.50 -15.02 2.51
N ASP A 274 -1.05 -15.55 3.65
CA ASP A 274 -1.66 -16.72 4.27
C ASP A 274 -3.09 -16.35 4.74
N GLU A 275 -3.30 -15.18 5.35
CA GLU A 275 -4.62 -14.65 5.73
C GLU A 275 -5.56 -14.42 4.53
N VAL A 276 -5.06 -13.85 3.42
CA VAL A 276 -5.85 -13.65 2.19
C VAL A 276 -6.24 -15.00 1.58
N LYS A 277 -5.35 -15.98 1.63
CA LYS A 277 -5.64 -17.34 1.17
C LYS A 277 -6.74 -18.01 2.01
N ASP A 278 -6.68 -17.85 3.33
CA ASP A 278 -7.69 -18.41 4.25
C ASP A 278 -9.05 -17.69 4.12
N ALA A 279 -9.04 -16.44 3.68
CA ALA A 279 -10.25 -15.67 3.39
C ALA A 279 -10.94 -16.09 2.09
N GLU A 280 -10.26 -16.83 1.19
CA GLU A 280 -10.73 -17.29 -0.13
C GLU A 280 -11.06 -16.17 -1.13
N HIS A 281 -11.53 -15.02 -0.65
CA HIS A 281 -11.94 -13.87 -1.45
C HIS A 281 -11.30 -12.59 -0.94
N PHE A 282 -10.85 -11.76 -1.87
CA PHE A 282 -10.34 -10.43 -1.55
C PHE A 282 -10.75 -9.40 -2.60
N ALA A 283 -10.65 -8.14 -2.24
CA ALA A 283 -10.76 -7.03 -3.17
C ALA A 283 -9.49 -6.18 -3.13
N ILE A 284 -9.19 -5.47 -4.22
CA ILE A 284 -8.09 -4.54 -4.29
C ILE A 284 -8.55 -3.10 -4.22
N LEU A 285 -7.74 -2.29 -3.51
CA LEU A 285 -7.85 -0.84 -3.51
C LEU A 285 -6.53 -0.31 -4.07
N VAL A 286 -6.61 0.51 -5.10
CA VAL A 286 -5.43 1.09 -5.73
C VAL A 286 -5.64 2.59 -5.94
N ASP A 287 -4.58 3.34 -5.73
CA ASP A 287 -4.54 4.78 -5.95
C ASP A 287 -3.11 5.18 -6.30
N GLU A 288 -2.93 6.31 -6.98
CA GLU A 288 -1.63 6.81 -7.37
C GLU A 288 -1.38 8.21 -6.80
N SER A 289 -0.12 8.50 -6.47
CA SER A 289 0.27 9.82 -5.98
C SER A 289 1.74 10.11 -6.25
N LYS A 290 2.01 11.37 -6.59
CA LYS A 290 3.39 11.87 -6.70
C LYS A 290 4.08 11.90 -5.36
N ASP A 291 5.25 11.28 -5.29
CA ASP A 291 6.14 11.44 -4.16
C ASP A 291 6.90 12.79 -4.25
N ILE A 292 7.68 13.09 -3.21
CA ILE A 292 8.46 14.34 -3.16
C ILE A 292 9.54 14.42 -4.23
N SER A 293 9.95 13.28 -4.79
CA SER A 293 10.90 13.15 -5.91
C SER A 293 10.24 13.31 -7.27
N LYS A 294 8.93 13.63 -7.29
CA LYS A 294 8.07 13.75 -8.50
C LYS A 294 7.89 12.42 -9.25
N LYS A 295 8.16 11.30 -8.62
CA LYS A 295 7.83 9.96 -9.16
C LYS A 295 6.40 9.60 -8.76
N GLU A 296 5.63 9.09 -9.72
CA GLU A 296 4.33 8.49 -9.42
C GLU A 296 4.52 7.17 -8.70
N GLN A 297 3.82 7.00 -7.59
CA GLN A 297 3.82 5.79 -6.77
C GLN A 297 2.41 5.21 -6.72
N ILE A 298 2.30 3.94 -7.04
CA ILE A 298 1.05 3.18 -6.96
C ILE A 298 1.00 2.53 -5.58
N SER A 299 -0.05 2.76 -4.81
CA SER A 299 -0.35 2.06 -3.56
C SER A 299 -1.30 0.91 -3.84
N VAL A 300 -0.92 -0.30 -3.48
CA VAL A 300 -1.76 -1.50 -3.58
C VAL A 300 -2.12 -2.00 -2.20
N ILE A 301 -3.41 -2.07 -1.93
CA ILE A 301 -4.01 -2.53 -0.67
C ILE A 301 -4.97 -3.67 -0.99
N VAL A 302 -5.00 -4.67 -0.12
CA VAL A 302 -5.99 -5.75 -0.17
C VAL A 302 -7.01 -5.60 0.94
N ARG A 303 -8.27 -5.84 0.61
CA ARG A 303 -9.41 -5.88 1.53
C ARG A 303 -9.95 -7.30 1.55
N TYR A 304 -10.08 -7.88 2.72
CA TYR A 304 -10.57 -9.24 2.90
C TYR A 304 -11.22 -9.41 4.26
N LEU A 305 -12.02 -10.47 4.39
CA LEU A 305 -12.61 -10.89 5.65
C LEU A 305 -11.60 -11.76 6.40
N ASN A 306 -11.00 -11.24 7.46
CA ASN A 306 -10.09 -12.04 8.28
C ASN A 306 -10.88 -13.10 9.07
N THR A 307 -10.53 -14.36 8.86
CA THR A 307 -11.26 -15.52 9.39
C THR A 307 -11.13 -15.70 10.90
N GLU A 308 -10.04 -15.19 11.51
CA GLU A 308 -9.83 -15.27 12.95
C GLU A 308 -10.62 -14.20 13.71
N SER A 309 -10.50 -12.95 13.27
CA SER A 309 -11.16 -11.80 13.92
C SER A 309 -12.60 -11.60 13.48
N GLU A 310 -13.06 -12.28 12.42
CA GLU A 310 -14.36 -12.09 11.74
C GLU A 310 -14.61 -10.65 11.27
N ARG A 311 -13.55 -9.90 11.01
CA ARG A 311 -13.64 -8.50 10.61
C ARG A 311 -13.05 -8.29 9.23
N VAL A 312 -13.64 -7.35 8.53
CA VAL A 312 -13.05 -6.86 7.30
C VAL A 312 -11.81 -6.04 7.64
N VAL A 313 -10.71 -6.33 6.96
CA VAL A 313 -9.43 -5.63 7.11
C VAL A 313 -8.95 -5.12 5.76
N GLU A 314 -8.23 -4.00 5.80
CA GLU A 314 -7.59 -3.38 4.64
C GLU A 314 -6.09 -3.28 4.94
N GLU A 315 -5.30 -4.08 4.22
CA GLU A 315 -3.88 -4.24 4.49
C GLU A 315 -3.01 -3.77 3.32
N PHE A 316 -2.07 -2.90 3.62
CA PHE A 316 -1.11 -2.40 2.63
C PHE A 316 -0.12 -3.49 2.23
N LEU A 317 0.09 -3.69 0.93
CA LEU A 317 1.05 -4.66 0.40
C LEU A 317 2.36 -4.01 -0.03
N HIS A 318 2.27 -3.00 -0.92
CA HIS A 318 3.46 -2.45 -1.56
C HIS A 318 3.22 -1.08 -2.18
N PHE A 319 4.29 -0.26 -2.26
CA PHE A 319 4.38 0.84 -3.20
C PHE A 319 5.17 0.41 -4.43
N THR A 320 4.60 0.60 -5.59
CA THR A 320 5.24 0.32 -6.88
C THR A 320 5.41 1.64 -7.64
N PRO A 321 6.62 2.01 -8.08
CA PRO A 321 6.76 3.14 -8.98
C PRO A 321 6.03 2.85 -10.29
N ALA A 322 5.32 3.84 -10.82
CA ALA A 322 4.67 3.71 -12.12
C ALA A 322 5.69 3.90 -13.23
N ASP A 323 5.92 2.87 -14.04
CA ASP A 323 6.79 2.94 -15.22
C ASP A 323 6.11 3.72 -16.37
N GLY A 324 4.78 3.75 -16.39
CA GLY A 324 3.93 4.49 -17.33
C GLY A 324 2.60 4.83 -16.66
N LEU A 325 1.93 5.87 -17.14
CA LEU A 325 0.63 6.32 -16.63
C LEU A 325 -0.54 5.86 -17.52
N ASP A 326 -0.27 5.01 -18.50
CA ASP A 326 -1.32 4.37 -19.29
C ASP A 326 -1.90 3.14 -18.57
N ALA A 327 -3.12 2.76 -18.95
CA ALA A 327 -3.86 1.71 -18.28
C ALA A 327 -3.16 0.34 -18.31
N ASN A 328 -2.43 0.02 -19.40
CA ASN A 328 -1.71 -1.25 -19.51
C ASN A 328 -0.53 -1.32 -18.55
N SER A 329 0.25 -0.23 -18.45
CA SER A 329 1.39 -0.12 -17.53
C SER A 329 0.94 -0.20 -16.07
N LEU A 330 -0.14 0.51 -15.72
CA LEU A 330 -0.72 0.46 -14.37
C LEU A 330 -1.26 -0.93 -14.01
N PHE A 331 -1.99 -1.55 -14.93
CA PHE A 331 -2.50 -2.92 -14.74
C PHE A 331 -1.37 -3.93 -14.58
N ALA A 332 -0.32 -3.86 -15.41
CA ALA A 332 0.86 -4.72 -15.30
C ALA A 332 1.54 -4.56 -13.94
N SER A 333 1.68 -3.33 -13.44
CA SER A 333 2.27 -3.03 -12.13
C SER A 333 1.45 -3.61 -10.98
N ILE A 334 0.11 -3.52 -11.04
CA ILE A 334 -0.80 -4.12 -10.05
C ILE A 334 -0.64 -5.64 -10.05
N LYS A 335 -0.70 -6.26 -11.23
CA LYS A 335 -0.56 -7.71 -11.40
C LYS A 335 0.80 -8.22 -10.90
N GLN A 336 1.87 -7.53 -11.24
CA GLN A 336 3.22 -7.84 -10.76
C GLN A 336 3.30 -7.75 -9.23
N THR A 337 2.68 -6.74 -8.63
CA THR A 337 2.65 -6.57 -7.17
C THR A 337 1.94 -7.73 -6.48
N LEU A 338 0.76 -8.13 -6.95
CA LEU A 338 0.01 -9.28 -6.39
C LEU A 338 0.78 -10.59 -6.55
N SER A 339 1.36 -10.83 -7.74
CA SER A 339 2.19 -11.99 -8.01
C SER A 339 3.42 -12.06 -7.10
N ARG A 340 4.13 -10.93 -6.92
CA ARG A 340 5.26 -10.82 -5.99
C ARG A 340 4.88 -11.16 -4.56
N CYS A 341 3.69 -10.75 -4.11
CA CYS A 341 3.17 -11.09 -2.78
C CYS A 341 2.62 -12.51 -2.70
N GLY A 342 2.56 -13.24 -3.81
CA GLY A 342 2.03 -14.61 -3.89
C GLY A 342 0.51 -14.69 -3.68
N ILE A 343 -0.22 -13.62 -4.05
CA ILE A 343 -1.68 -13.55 -3.97
C ILE A 343 -2.28 -13.94 -5.33
N ASP A 344 -3.18 -14.91 -5.33
CA ASP A 344 -3.84 -15.38 -6.55
C ASP A 344 -4.90 -14.37 -7.03
N LEU A 345 -4.67 -13.81 -8.20
CA LEU A 345 -5.56 -12.85 -8.83
C LEU A 345 -6.98 -13.38 -9.04
N ASN A 346 -7.13 -14.68 -9.26
CA ASN A 346 -8.43 -15.31 -9.51
C ASN A 346 -9.38 -15.29 -8.31
N CYS A 347 -8.88 -15.06 -7.11
CA CYS A 347 -9.69 -14.92 -5.90
C CYS A 347 -10.21 -13.48 -5.68
N CYS A 348 -9.88 -12.55 -6.59
CA CYS A 348 -10.31 -11.16 -6.49
C CYS A 348 -11.77 -11.00 -6.87
N VAL A 349 -12.60 -10.47 -5.97
CA VAL A 349 -14.05 -10.26 -6.16
C VAL A 349 -14.43 -8.80 -6.40
N GLY A 350 -13.53 -7.86 -6.13
CA GLY A 350 -13.79 -6.43 -6.27
C GLY A 350 -12.54 -5.60 -6.49
N GLN A 351 -12.69 -4.48 -7.17
CA GLN A 351 -11.63 -3.52 -7.44
C GLN A 351 -12.13 -2.10 -7.21
N CYS A 352 -11.36 -1.26 -6.51
CA CYS A 352 -11.72 0.11 -6.18
C CYS A 352 -10.62 1.08 -6.55
N TYR A 353 -10.98 2.04 -7.39
CA TYR A 353 -10.10 3.11 -7.86
C TYR A 353 -10.79 4.46 -7.77
N ASP A 354 -10.04 5.52 -7.99
CA ASP A 354 -10.61 6.85 -8.26
C ASP A 354 -11.33 6.89 -9.63
N GLY A 355 -11.93 8.01 -9.96
CA GLY A 355 -12.69 8.17 -11.20
C GLY A 355 -11.85 8.62 -12.40
N ALA A 356 -10.52 8.62 -12.32
CA ALA A 356 -9.66 8.98 -13.42
C ALA A 356 -9.94 8.10 -14.65
N SER A 357 -9.96 8.70 -15.85
CA SER A 357 -10.33 8.00 -17.09
C SER A 357 -9.43 6.79 -17.41
N VAL A 358 -8.16 6.85 -17.00
CA VAL A 358 -7.20 5.76 -17.14
C VAL A 358 -7.60 4.58 -16.27
N MET A 359 -8.12 4.83 -15.07
CA MET A 359 -8.55 3.79 -14.13
C MET A 359 -9.96 3.29 -14.45
N SER A 360 -10.93 4.22 -14.65
CA SER A 360 -12.37 3.93 -14.75
C SER A 360 -12.88 3.70 -16.16
N GLY A 361 -12.06 3.89 -17.21
CA GLY A 361 -12.49 3.76 -18.61
C GLY A 361 -13.12 2.40 -18.93
N CYS A 362 -14.34 2.41 -19.48
CA CYS A 362 -15.14 1.20 -19.72
C CYS A 362 -14.63 0.31 -20.87
N ASN A 363 -13.78 0.85 -21.75
CA ASN A 363 -13.26 0.10 -22.90
C ASN A 363 -11.80 -0.35 -22.71
N ASN A 364 -10.94 0.53 -22.20
CA ASN A 364 -9.51 0.30 -22.09
C ASN A 364 -8.90 0.84 -20.78
N GLY A 365 -9.71 1.17 -19.77
CA GLY A 365 -9.21 1.53 -18.43
C GLY A 365 -8.71 0.32 -17.66
N VAL A 366 -7.97 0.56 -16.60
CA VAL A 366 -7.43 -0.49 -15.71
C VAL A 366 -8.56 -1.43 -15.25
N GLN A 367 -9.73 -0.89 -14.89
CA GLN A 367 -10.86 -1.68 -14.44
C GLN A 367 -11.34 -2.70 -15.49
N GLU A 368 -11.30 -2.34 -16.76
CA GLU A 368 -11.73 -3.22 -17.84
C GLU A 368 -10.65 -4.26 -18.17
N LEU A 369 -9.37 -3.87 -18.16
CA LEU A 369 -8.25 -4.80 -18.33
C LEU A 369 -8.25 -5.86 -17.23
N PHE A 370 -8.50 -5.43 -15.99
CA PHE A 370 -8.61 -6.32 -14.85
C PHE A 370 -9.81 -7.28 -14.98
N ARG A 371 -10.98 -6.78 -15.39
CA ARG A 371 -12.20 -7.57 -15.57
C ARG A 371 -12.08 -8.61 -16.70
N ARG A 372 -11.28 -8.34 -17.73
CA ARG A 372 -11.01 -9.31 -18.82
C ARG A 372 -10.25 -10.53 -18.30
N GLU A 373 -9.32 -10.36 -17.36
CA GLU A 373 -8.61 -11.50 -16.75
C GLU A 373 -9.43 -12.12 -15.59
N VAL A 374 -10.13 -11.30 -14.80
CA VAL A 374 -10.91 -11.72 -13.62
C VAL A 374 -12.33 -11.18 -13.74
N PRO A 375 -13.21 -11.86 -14.49
CA PRO A 375 -14.57 -11.38 -14.76
C PRO A 375 -15.41 -11.14 -13.51
N GLN A 376 -15.11 -11.82 -12.41
CA GLN A 376 -15.82 -11.67 -11.13
C GLN A 376 -15.42 -10.42 -10.34
N ALA A 377 -14.29 -9.75 -10.66
CA ALA A 377 -13.82 -8.56 -9.96
C ALA A 377 -14.67 -7.33 -10.34
N VAL A 378 -15.70 -7.05 -9.57
CA VAL A 378 -16.60 -5.89 -9.82
C VAL A 378 -15.86 -4.59 -9.56
N TYR A 379 -15.93 -3.65 -10.51
CA TYR A 379 -15.40 -2.31 -10.32
C TYR A 379 -16.33 -1.44 -9.48
N ILE A 380 -15.77 -0.82 -8.46
CA ILE A 380 -16.44 0.12 -7.58
C ILE A 380 -15.65 1.44 -7.60
N HIS A 381 -16.30 2.48 -8.10
CA HIS A 381 -15.73 3.82 -8.04
C HIS A 381 -15.72 4.30 -6.58
N CYS A 382 -14.56 4.68 -6.08
CA CYS A 382 -14.36 5.17 -4.71
C CYS A 382 -15.42 6.18 -4.29
N HIS A 383 -16.23 5.86 -3.28
CA HIS A 383 -17.32 6.71 -2.82
C HIS A 383 -16.83 8.03 -2.21
N ALA A 384 -15.67 8.01 -1.54
CA ALA A 384 -15.05 9.25 -1.07
C ALA A 384 -14.66 10.17 -2.22
N HIS A 385 -14.14 9.61 -3.33
CA HIS A 385 -13.84 10.37 -4.54
C HIS A 385 -15.11 10.86 -5.23
N ARG A 386 -16.18 10.02 -5.31
CA ARG A 386 -17.49 10.43 -5.83
C ARG A 386 -18.04 11.64 -5.08
N LEU A 387 -17.99 11.63 -3.73
CA LEU A 387 -18.43 12.74 -2.90
C LEU A 387 -17.59 14.00 -3.16
N ASN A 388 -16.28 13.84 -3.29
CA ASN A 388 -15.38 14.94 -3.65
C ASN A 388 -15.76 15.57 -5.00
N LEU A 389 -16.04 14.75 -6.02
CA LEU A 389 -16.47 15.21 -7.33
C LEU A 389 -17.83 15.96 -7.31
N VAL A 390 -18.78 15.55 -6.44
CA VAL A 390 -20.04 16.28 -6.25
C VAL A 390 -19.77 17.71 -5.82
N LEU A 391 -18.89 17.88 -4.84
CA LEU A 391 -18.58 19.18 -4.25
C LEU A 391 -17.77 20.06 -5.22
N VAL A 392 -16.79 19.46 -5.92
CA VAL A 392 -16.02 20.16 -6.97
C VAL A 392 -16.95 20.67 -8.07
N ASP A 393 -17.85 19.80 -8.55
CA ASP A 393 -18.79 20.15 -9.62
C ASP A 393 -19.73 21.30 -9.21
N CYS A 394 -20.23 21.27 -7.97
CA CYS A 394 -21.05 22.35 -7.42
C CYS A 394 -20.31 23.70 -7.45
N VAL A 395 -19.04 23.72 -7.02
CA VAL A 395 -18.26 24.98 -6.99
C VAL A 395 -17.93 25.48 -8.38
N HIS A 396 -17.58 24.59 -9.32
CA HIS A 396 -17.20 25.02 -10.66
C HIS A 396 -18.38 25.48 -11.52
N ASN A 397 -19.58 24.97 -11.27
CA ASN A 397 -20.76 25.28 -12.10
C ASN A 397 -21.69 26.30 -11.48
N VAL A 398 -21.37 26.90 -10.33
CA VAL A 398 -22.11 28.00 -9.72
C VAL A 398 -21.15 29.16 -9.51
N ASP A 399 -21.26 30.20 -10.34
CA ASP A 399 -20.35 31.34 -10.36
C ASP A 399 -20.12 31.97 -8.98
N ALA A 400 -21.19 32.17 -8.21
CA ALA A 400 -21.10 32.71 -6.87
C ALA A 400 -20.30 31.79 -5.86
N ALA A 401 -20.35 30.49 -6.06
CA ALA A 401 -19.55 29.56 -5.31
C ALA A 401 -18.05 29.62 -5.69
N ALA A 402 -17.79 29.70 -6.99
CA ALA A 402 -16.42 29.82 -7.50
C ALA A 402 -15.74 31.10 -6.97
N GLU A 403 -16.44 32.26 -7.06
CA GLU A 403 -15.97 33.55 -6.53
C GLU A 403 -15.68 33.48 -5.00
N PHE A 404 -16.55 32.82 -4.23
CA PHE A 404 -16.35 32.65 -2.79
C PHE A 404 -15.10 31.85 -2.46
N PHE A 405 -14.87 30.71 -3.13
CA PHE A 405 -13.69 29.88 -2.86
C PHE A 405 -12.39 30.52 -3.35
N GLU A 406 -12.42 31.28 -4.45
CA GLU A 406 -11.28 32.10 -4.88
C GLU A 406 -10.94 33.17 -3.84
N THR A 407 -11.96 33.81 -3.26
CA THR A 407 -11.81 34.78 -2.18
C THR A 407 -11.17 34.13 -0.95
N LEU A 408 -11.62 32.94 -0.54
CA LEU A 408 -11.00 32.19 0.55
C LEU A 408 -9.52 31.85 0.29
N GLN A 409 -9.18 31.47 -0.94
CA GLN A 409 -7.80 31.19 -1.31
C GLN A 409 -6.93 32.44 -1.31
N THR A 410 -7.47 33.56 -1.77
CA THR A 410 -6.82 34.88 -1.74
C THR A 410 -6.57 35.33 -0.30
N LEU A 411 -7.57 35.15 0.56
CA LEU A 411 -7.47 35.42 2.00
C LEU A 411 -6.33 34.57 2.63
N TYR A 412 -6.30 33.26 2.40
CA TYR A 412 -5.25 32.39 2.89
C TYR A 412 -3.87 32.84 2.42
N LYS A 413 -3.70 33.12 1.12
CA LYS A 413 -2.41 33.61 0.56
C LYS A 413 -1.95 34.89 1.24
N PHE A 414 -2.84 35.86 1.45
CA PHE A 414 -2.52 37.12 2.10
C PHE A 414 -2.08 36.92 3.56
N PHE A 415 -2.82 36.09 4.33
CA PHE A 415 -2.52 35.81 5.74
C PHE A 415 -1.34 34.84 5.95
N SER A 416 -0.83 34.19 4.90
CA SER A 416 0.36 33.35 4.94
C SER A 416 1.68 34.15 5.02
N GLY A 417 1.65 35.47 4.75
CA GLY A 417 2.82 36.35 4.88
C GLY A 417 3.19 36.56 6.35
N SER A 418 4.44 36.36 6.73
CA SER A 418 4.91 36.34 8.14
C SER A 418 4.45 37.54 8.97
N VAL A 419 4.54 38.75 8.45
CA VAL A 419 4.15 39.99 9.16
C VAL A 419 2.64 40.06 9.38
N VAL A 420 1.86 39.68 8.38
CA VAL A 420 0.38 39.69 8.47
C VAL A 420 -0.08 38.56 9.40
N HIS A 421 0.57 37.41 9.31
CA HIS A 421 0.32 36.26 10.17
C HIS A 421 0.58 36.57 11.66
N ASP A 422 1.71 37.19 11.97
CA ASP A 422 2.01 37.60 13.35
C ASP A 422 0.98 38.61 13.89
N LEU A 423 0.57 39.56 13.07
CA LEU A 423 -0.48 40.53 13.43
C LEU A 423 -1.83 39.83 13.63
N PHE A 424 -2.18 38.86 12.79
CA PHE A 424 -3.39 38.07 12.93
C PHE A 424 -3.41 37.26 14.24
N LEU A 425 -2.31 36.59 14.57
CA LEU A 425 -2.20 35.90 15.86
C LEU A 425 -2.26 36.82 17.05
N LYS A 426 -1.73 38.05 16.90
CA LYS A 426 -1.84 39.07 17.94
C LYS A 426 -3.31 39.51 18.10
N LYS A 427 -4.04 39.76 17.01
CA LYS A 427 -5.46 40.12 17.04
C LYS A 427 -6.34 39.04 17.64
N GLN A 428 -6.05 37.77 17.37
CA GLN A 428 -6.75 36.65 18.03
C GLN A 428 -6.59 36.68 19.54
N ARG A 429 -5.38 36.99 20.03
CA ARG A 429 -5.13 37.12 21.50
C ARG A 429 -5.86 38.30 22.13
N GLU A 430 -5.97 39.41 21.41
CA GLU A 430 -6.64 40.61 21.86
C GLU A 430 -8.17 40.43 21.93
N LEU A 431 -8.74 39.67 21.01
CA LEU A 431 -10.19 39.52 20.86
C LEU A 431 -10.75 38.25 21.50
N SER A 432 -9.92 37.25 21.81
CA SER A 432 -10.37 35.98 22.40
C SER A 432 -9.31 35.36 23.29
N THR A 433 -9.73 34.77 24.39
CA THR A 433 -8.88 33.93 25.28
C THR A 433 -8.82 32.47 24.81
N ALA A 434 -9.55 32.09 23.75
CA ALA A 434 -9.59 30.73 23.22
C ALA A 434 -8.28 30.35 22.51
N GLN A 435 -8.12 29.05 22.22
CA GLN A 435 -7.00 28.53 21.50
C GLN A 435 -6.87 29.19 20.11
N ARG A 436 -5.63 29.50 19.70
CA ARG A 436 -5.32 30.07 18.37
C ARG A 436 -5.76 29.14 17.25
N ILE A 437 -6.35 29.71 16.23
CA ILE A 437 -6.81 28.99 15.04
C ILE A 437 -6.00 29.50 13.85
N GLU A 438 -5.34 28.58 13.18
CA GLU A 438 -4.64 28.85 11.93
C GLU A 438 -5.59 28.76 10.74
N LEU A 439 -5.44 29.67 9.77
CA LEU A 439 -6.14 29.54 8.52
C LEU A 439 -5.57 28.36 7.72
N LYS A 440 -6.46 27.58 7.11
CA LYS A 440 -6.08 26.39 6.36
C LYS A 440 -6.08 26.69 4.87
N ARG A 441 -5.09 26.12 4.15
CA ARG A 441 -5.03 26.16 2.69
C ARG A 441 -6.18 25.33 2.12
N LEU A 442 -6.84 25.84 1.09
CA LEU A 442 -7.77 25.04 0.31
C LEU A 442 -7.01 23.98 -0.48
N SER A 443 -7.60 22.80 -0.61
CA SER A 443 -7.07 21.70 -1.40
C SER A 443 -8.01 21.48 -2.59
N ASP A 444 -7.45 21.42 -3.77
CA ASP A 444 -8.23 21.17 -5.00
C ASP A 444 -8.76 19.73 -5.07
N THR A 445 -8.14 18.82 -4.28
CA THR A 445 -8.44 17.38 -4.31
C THR A 445 -9.14 16.85 -3.06
N ARG A 446 -9.24 17.62 -1.97
CA ARG A 446 -9.77 17.14 -0.67
C ARG A 446 -10.73 18.14 -0.03
N TRP A 447 -12.00 17.89 -0.19
CA TRP A 447 -13.07 18.78 0.28
C TRP A 447 -13.26 18.82 1.81
N ALA A 448 -12.88 17.80 2.55
CA ALA A 448 -12.83 17.87 4.00
C ALA A 448 -11.95 19.04 4.50
N CYS A 449 -10.88 19.37 3.76
CA CYS A 449 -10.04 20.54 4.05
C CYS A 449 -10.78 21.87 3.85
N GLN A 450 -11.76 21.93 2.95
CA GLN A 450 -12.52 23.16 2.70
C GLN A 450 -13.50 23.47 3.82
N TYR A 451 -14.20 22.47 4.37
CA TYR A 451 -15.02 22.64 5.55
C TYR A 451 -14.20 23.21 6.72
N ASP A 452 -13.04 22.62 6.96
CA ASP A 452 -12.16 23.09 8.03
C ASP A 452 -11.63 24.51 7.81
N ALA A 453 -11.37 24.90 6.53
CA ALA A 453 -10.95 26.25 6.16
C ALA A 453 -12.08 27.26 6.40
N ILE A 454 -13.31 26.92 5.98
CA ILE A 454 -14.52 27.72 6.22
C ILE A 454 -14.75 27.92 7.73
N CYS A 455 -14.66 26.84 8.51
CA CYS A 455 -14.80 26.91 9.97
C CYS A 455 -13.72 27.79 10.62
N ALA A 456 -12.47 27.68 10.15
CA ALA A 456 -11.37 28.50 10.64
C ALA A 456 -11.64 29.99 10.38
N VAL A 457 -12.03 30.35 9.13
CA VAL A 457 -12.36 31.72 8.75
C VAL A 457 -13.56 32.24 9.55
N LYS A 458 -14.65 31.46 9.66
CA LYS A 458 -15.85 31.84 10.42
C LYS A 458 -15.54 32.17 11.88
N ARG A 459 -14.75 31.31 12.54
CA ARG A 459 -14.38 31.49 13.96
C ARG A 459 -13.43 32.66 14.19
N THR A 460 -12.59 32.98 13.20
CA THR A 460 -11.57 34.03 13.32
C THR A 460 -11.93 35.31 12.58
N LEU A 461 -13.14 35.40 12.02
CA LEU A 461 -13.57 36.54 11.20
C LEU A 461 -13.37 37.89 11.91
N PRO A 462 -13.67 38.08 13.22
CA PRO A 462 -13.38 39.34 13.88
C PRO A 462 -11.89 39.70 13.86
N ALA A 463 -11.01 38.72 14.09
CA ALA A 463 -9.57 38.93 14.06
C ALA A 463 -9.04 39.20 12.63
N ILE A 464 -9.62 38.54 11.61
CA ILE A 464 -9.33 38.79 10.19
C ILE A 464 -9.66 40.26 9.85
N ILE A 465 -10.86 40.71 10.15
CA ILE A 465 -11.29 42.08 9.85
C ILE A 465 -10.45 43.12 10.60
N ALA A 466 -10.13 42.86 11.88
CA ALA A 466 -9.27 43.76 12.68
C ALA A 466 -7.84 43.84 12.06
N THR A 467 -7.30 42.71 11.62
CA THR A 467 -5.98 42.64 10.99
C THR A 467 -5.97 43.37 9.65
N LEU A 468 -7.01 43.23 8.83
CA LEU A 468 -7.14 43.94 7.54
C LEU A 468 -7.22 45.46 7.77
N ARG A 469 -8.02 45.91 8.75
CA ARG A 469 -8.13 47.36 9.10
C ARG A 469 -6.80 47.96 9.50
N ASP A 470 -6.00 47.23 10.30
CA ASP A 470 -4.67 47.71 10.69
C ASP A 470 -3.70 47.69 9.50
N THR A 471 -3.73 46.64 8.67
CA THR A 471 -2.82 46.51 7.53
C THR A 471 -3.11 47.50 6.40
N VAL A 472 -4.37 47.92 6.23
CA VAL A 472 -4.73 49.02 5.31
C VAL A 472 -4.02 50.33 5.66
N ARG A 473 -3.56 50.50 6.91
CA ARG A 473 -2.78 51.64 7.39
C ARG A 473 -1.26 51.40 7.41
N ASP A 474 -0.79 50.23 6.93
CA ASP A 474 0.64 49.88 6.91
C ASP A 474 1.46 50.88 6.08
N LYS A 475 2.69 51.09 6.51
CA LYS A 475 3.68 51.93 5.80
C LYS A 475 4.10 51.29 4.46
N ASN A 476 4.09 49.96 4.37
CA ASN A 476 4.42 49.23 3.15
C ASN A 476 3.28 49.36 2.12
N ALA A 477 3.57 50.01 1.02
CA ALA A 477 2.59 50.28 -0.02
C ALA A 477 1.97 49.02 -0.65
N LYS A 478 2.79 47.96 -0.85
CA LYS A 478 2.35 46.70 -1.43
C LYS A 478 1.34 46.01 -0.49
N ARG A 479 1.71 45.77 0.79
CA ARG A 479 0.82 45.16 1.77
C ARG A 479 -0.47 45.99 1.96
N ARG A 480 -0.35 47.31 1.99
CA ARG A 480 -1.52 48.21 2.07
C ARG A 480 -2.48 48.02 0.90
N THR A 481 -1.95 47.89 -0.33
CA THR A 481 -2.78 47.69 -1.53
C THR A 481 -3.44 46.33 -1.52
N GLU A 482 -2.68 45.29 -1.21
CA GLU A 482 -3.19 43.91 -1.06
C GLU A 482 -4.27 43.81 0.02
N ALA A 483 -4.04 44.45 1.19
CA ALA A 483 -5.01 44.48 2.27
C ALA A 483 -6.31 45.21 1.86
N LYS A 484 -6.23 46.29 1.09
CA LYS A 484 -7.40 46.98 0.54
C LYS A 484 -8.18 46.08 -0.41
N SER A 485 -7.50 45.38 -1.32
CA SER A 485 -8.12 44.44 -2.25
C SER A 485 -8.83 43.31 -1.50
N VAL A 486 -8.15 42.66 -0.53
CA VAL A 486 -8.77 41.59 0.28
C VAL A 486 -9.93 42.13 1.11
N SER A 487 -9.79 43.34 1.70
CA SER A 487 -10.85 43.96 2.51
C SER A 487 -12.11 44.27 1.67
N SER A 488 -11.95 44.57 0.37
CA SER A 488 -13.12 44.85 -0.50
C SER A 488 -13.89 43.59 -0.90
N LEU A 489 -13.28 42.39 -0.73
CA LEU A 489 -13.91 41.08 -0.93
C LEU A 489 -14.66 40.59 0.32
N MET A 490 -14.41 41.19 1.49
CA MET A 490 -15.04 40.84 2.77
C MET A 490 -16.34 41.63 2.96
N ASP A 491 -17.34 41.35 2.15
CA ASP A 491 -18.65 41.99 2.16
C ASP A 491 -19.73 41.06 2.77
N GLU A 492 -20.97 41.55 2.78
CA GLU A 492 -22.12 40.78 3.27
C GLU A 492 -22.37 39.51 2.43
N GLN A 493 -22.11 39.52 1.15
CA GLN A 493 -22.25 38.38 0.25
C GLN A 493 -21.23 37.27 0.64
N PHE A 494 -19.99 37.65 0.92
CA PHE A 494 -18.97 36.72 1.43
C PHE A 494 -19.41 36.05 2.75
N VAL A 495 -19.93 36.83 3.71
CA VAL A 495 -20.38 36.29 4.98
C VAL A 495 -21.58 35.37 4.80
N LEU A 496 -22.50 35.68 3.92
CA LEU A 496 -23.64 34.83 3.59
C LEU A 496 -23.19 33.49 3.00
N HIS A 497 -22.26 33.50 2.04
CA HIS A 497 -21.67 32.26 1.51
C HIS A 497 -20.89 31.48 2.57
N LEU A 498 -20.18 32.16 3.46
CA LEU A 498 -19.45 31.52 4.56
C LEU A 498 -20.39 30.69 5.44
N ILE A 499 -21.58 31.19 5.73
CA ILE A 499 -22.60 30.50 6.52
C ILE A 499 -23.27 29.39 5.71
N LEU A 500 -23.64 29.67 4.46
CA LEU A 500 -24.26 28.68 3.56
C LEU A 500 -23.35 27.44 3.38
N PHE A 501 -22.09 27.67 3.01
CA PHE A 501 -21.18 26.54 2.76
C PHE A 501 -20.76 25.84 4.06
N GLU A 502 -20.70 26.55 5.19
CA GLU A 502 -20.46 25.88 6.47
C GLU A 502 -21.60 24.92 6.80
N ASP A 503 -22.85 25.31 6.61
CA ASP A 503 -24.03 24.48 6.91
C ASP A 503 -24.13 23.29 5.95
N VAL A 504 -23.92 23.51 4.64
CA VAL A 504 -23.94 22.45 3.62
C VAL A 504 -22.79 21.45 3.82
N PHE A 505 -21.59 21.96 4.03
CA PHE A 505 -20.41 21.08 4.17
C PHE A 505 -20.36 20.36 5.51
N ARG A 506 -21.00 20.86 6.53
CA ARG A 506 -21.22 20.13 7.78
C ARG A 506 -22.00 18.85 7.53
N THR A 507 -23.06 18.93 6.73
CA THR A 507 -23.90 17.78 6.37
C THR A 507 -23.10 16.74 5.56
N THR A 508 -22.35 17.16 4.55
CA THR A 508 -21.53 16.25 3.73
C THR A 508 -20.29 15.73 4.47
N LYS A 509 -19.80 16.45 5.49
CA LYS A 509 -18.63 16.01 6.27
C LYS A 509 -18.88 14.74 7.04
N PHE A 510 -20.07 14.54 7.62
CA PHE A 510 -20.41 13.31 8.31
C PHE A 510 -20.27 12.08 7.37
N MET A 511 -20.75 12.22 6.14
CA MET A 511 -20.58 11.19 5.11
C MET A 511 -19.10 10.99 4.76
N SER A 512 -18.35 12.07 4.57
CA SER A 512 -16.91 12.01 4.26
C SER A 512 -16.11 11.31 5.36
N ASP A 513 -16.40 11.61 6.63
CA ASP A 513 -15.71 10.99 7.78
C ASP A 513 -16.10 9.50 7.91
N ALA A 514 -17.35 9.14 7.70
CA ALA A 514 -17.82 7.76 7.72
C ALA A 514 -17.21 6.92 6.60
N LEU A 515 -17.15 7.43 5.38
CA LEU A 515 -16.53 6.76 4.22
C LEU A 515 -15.02 6.54 4.38
N GLN A 516 -14.36 7.18 5.33
CA GLN A 516 -12.96 6.94 5.66
C GLN A 516 -12.76 5.74 6.61
N SER A 517 -13.83 5.17 7.14
CA SER A 517 -13.77 3.98 8.01
C SER A 517 -13.62 2.70 7.17
N PRO A 518 -12.68 1.80 7.49
CA PRO A 518 -12.53 0.52 6.78
C PRO A 518 -13.68 -0.46 7.06
N ASN A 519 -14.45 -0.24 8.13
CA ASN A 519 -15.56 -1.12 8.54
C ASN A 519 -16.90 -0.77 7.85
N PHE A 520 -16.87 0.12 6.88
CA PHE A 520 -18.06 0.52 6.13
C PHE A 520 -18.34 -0.44 4.99
N ASP A 521 -19.57 -0.87 4.82
CA ASP A 521 -20.03 -1.64 3.66
C ASP A 521 -20.79 -0.75 2.65
N LEU A 522 -21.00 -1.26 1.44
CA LEU A 522 -21.62 -0.51 0.35
C LEU A 522 -23.06 -0.11 0.64
N LEU A 523 -23.84 -0.92 1.32
CA LEU A 523 -25.23 -0.62 1.66
C LEU A 523 -25.32 0.48 2.70
N THR A 524 -24.53 0.38 3.75
CA THR A 524 -24.44 1.44 4.75
C THR A 524 -23.95 2.76 4.15
N ALA A 525 -23.07 2.71 3.13
CA ALA A 525 -22.65 3.89 2.40
C ALA A 525 -23.77 4.51 1.57
N ASP A 526 -24.61 3.69 0.95
CA ASP A 526 -25.78 4.17 0.19
C ASP A 526 -26.85 4.75 1.11
N ASP A 527 -27.21 4.09 2.18
CA ASP A 527 -28.15 4.57 3.19
C ASP A 527 -27.74 5.95 3.73
N LEU A 528 -26.42 6.11 4.01
CA LEU A 528 -25.87 7.39 4.45
C LEU A 528 -25.96 8.45 3.34
N ALA A 529 -25.73 8.07 2.09
CA ALA A 529 -25.88 8.99 0.96
C ALA A 529 -27.32 9.45 0.79
N GLN A 530 -28.31 8.54 0.89
CA GLN A 530 -29.72 8.87 0.85
C GLN A 530 -30.14 9.77 2.01
N SER A 531 -29.62 9.53 3.22
CA SER A 531 -29.82 10.41 4.37
C SER A 531 -29.28 11.83 4.12
N VAL A 532 -28.09 11.95 3.53
CA VAL A 532 -27.50 13.27 3.16
C VAL A 532 -28.35 13.95 2.09
N ILE A 533 -28.80 13.21 1.06
CA ILE A 533 -29.69 13.75 0.02
C ILE A 533 -30.97 14.32 0.63
N THR A 534 -31.59 13.58 1.55
CA THR A 534 -32.80 14.01 2.27
C THR A 534 -32.52 15.26 3.10
N ALA A 535 -31.46 15.27 3.90
CA ALA A 535 -31.09 16.40 4.72
C ALA A 535 -30.80 17.69 3.90
N ILE A 536 -30.15 17.54 2.73
CA ILE A 536 -29.92 18.70 1.85
C ILE A 536 -31.24 19.14 1.18
N SER A 537 -32.12 18.19 0.82
CA SER A 537 -33.45 18.53 0.27
C SER A 537 -34.31 19.33 1.25
N GLU A 538 -34.29 18.95 2.53
CA GLU A 538 -34.98 19.67 3.62
C GLU A 538 -34.43 21.08 3.84
N LYS A 539 -33.17 21.33 3.52
CA LYS A 539 -32.55 22.66 3.60
C LYS A 539 -33.02 23.61 2.48
N ARG A 540 -33.64 23.09 1.42
CA ARG A 540 -34.08 23.88 0.27
C ARG A 540 -35.44 24.57 0.54
N THR A 541 -35.50 25.39 1.56
CA THR A 541 -36.70 26.12 1.99
C THR A 541 -36.43 27.60 2.18
N ASP A 542 -37.51 28.38 2.10
CA ASP A 542 -37.47 29.82 2.37
C ASP A 542 -37.13 30.15 3.80
N ASP A 543 -37.57 29.32 4.74
CA ASP A 543 -37.26 29.47 6.17
C ASP A 543 -35.77 29.31 6.44
N ASN A 544 -35.13 28.31 5.81
CA ASN A 544 -33.68 28.13 5.94
C ASN A 544 -32.90 29.29 5.32
N TRP A 545 -33.35 29.79 4.15
CA TRP A 545 -32.78 31.00 3.57
C TRP A 545 -32.88 32.20 4.53
N ALA A 546 -34.06 32.42 5.13
CA ALA A 546 -34.27 33.50 6.10
C ALA A 546 -33.35 33.35 7.34
N ALA A 547 -33.16 32.12 7.82
CA ALA A 547 -32.27 31.83 8.92
C ALA A 547 -30.79 32.14 8.59
N ILE A 548 -30.30 31.69 7.40
CA ILE A 548 -28.93 31.96 6.92
C ILE A 548 -28.72 33.48 6.76
N ARG A 549 -29.67 34.17 6.17
CA ARG A 549 -29.62 35.63 5.99
C ARG A 549 -29.55 36.36 7.33
N LYS A 550 -30.40 36.00 8.28
CA LYS A 550 -30.37 36.59 9.63
C LYS A 550 -29.02 36.38 10.30
N GLN A 551 -28.49 35.15 10.25
CA GLN A 551 -27.20 34.85 10.83
C GLN A 551 -26.05 35.64 10.16
N ALA A 552 -26.12 35.84 8.82
CA ALA A 552 -25.15 36.65 8.09
C ALA A 552 -25.20 38.11 8.53
N GLY A 553 -26.40 38.70 8.64
CA GLY A 553 -26.60 40.03 9.14
C GLY A 553 -26.05 40.26 10.55
N ASP A 554 -26.37 39.36 11.46
CA ASP A 554 -25.86 39.39 12.84
C ASP A 554 -24.31 39.32 12.89
N MET A 555 -23.72 38.48 12.01
CA MET A 555 -22.26 38.36 11.91
C MET A 555 -21.62 39.62 11.31
N CYS A 556 -22.23 40.22 10.32
CA CYS A 556 -21.78 41.51 9.73
C CYS A 556 -21.79 42.62 10.78
N VAL A 557 -22.86 42.76 11.56
CA VAL A 557 -22.98 43.74 12.64
C VAL A 557 -21.85 43.50 13.67
N ASN A 558 -21.66 42.30 14.13
CA ASN A 558 -20.65 41.95 15.12
C ASN A 558 -19.20 42.18 14.67
N THR A 559 -18.93 42.10 13.35
CA THR A 559 -17.59 42.29 12.80
C THR A 559 -17.39 43.68 12.19
N GLY A 560 -18.48 44.46 12.10
CA GLY A 560 -18.48 45.78 11.46
C GLY A 560 -18.21 45.74 9.94
N ILE A 561 -18.65 44.67 9.31
CA ILE A 561 -18.71 44.58 7.83
C ILE A 561 -19.92 45.40 7.37
N ALA A 562 -19.74 46.26 6.37
CA ALA A 562 -20.81 47.10 5.86
C ALA A 562 -21.86 46.25 5.11
N THR A 563 -23.13 46.43 5.46
CA THR A 563 -24.27 45.79 4.81
C THR A 563 -24.76 46.57 3.56
N VAL A 564 -23.96 47.52 3.08
CA VAL A 564 -24.31 48.34 1.93
C VAL A 564 -23.99 47.65 0.63
N HIS A 565 -25.01 47.34 -0.16
CA HIS A 565 -24.86 46.83 -1.51
C HIS A 565 -24.16 47.85 -2.40
N ARG A 566 -22.96 47.51 -2.90
CA ARG A 566 -22.42 48.23 -4.05
C ARG A 566 -23.19 47.76 -5.29
N GLU A 567 -24.01 48.61 -5.84
CA GLU A 567 -24.58 48.39 -7.16
C GLU A 567 -23.44 48.10 -8.15
N LYS A 568 -23.46 46.92 -8.74
CA LYS A 568 -22.53 46.57 -9.84
C LYS A 568 -22.80 47.63 -10.94
N ARG A 569 -21.72 48.31 -11.38
CA ARG A 569 -21.77 49.27 -12.47
C ARG A 569 -22.44 48.58 -13.65
N GLN A 570 -23.64 49.05 -14.07
CA GLN A 570 -24.32 48.54 -15.25
C GLN A 570 -23.36 48.67 -16.43
N THR A 571 -23.07 47.59 -17.11
CA THR A 571 -22.34 47.61 -18.37
C THR A 571 -23.23 48.34 -19.37
N GLN A 572 -22.93 49.60 -19.61
CA GLN A 572 -23.57 50.35 -20.71
C GLN A 572 -23.00 49.81 -22.01
N THR A 573 -23.87 49.36 -22.88
CA THR A 573 -23.51 48.99 -24.25
C THR A 573 -22.81 50.18 -24.90
N ALA A 574 -21.69 49.96 -25.55
CA ALA A 574 -20.97 51.04 -26.20
C ALA A 574 -21.89 51.69 -27.23
N LYS A 575 -22.03 53.02 -27.22
CA LYS A 575 -23.00 53.82 -28.07
C LYS A 575 -22.97 53.43 -29.55
N HIS A 576 -21.84 52.99 -30.10
CA HIS A 576 -21.71 52.53 -31.47
C HIS A 576 -22.30 51.13 -31.75
N LEU A 577 -22.68 50.34 -30.70
CA LEU A 577 -23.31 49.04 -30.83
C LEU A 577 -24.80 49.06 -30.52
N GLU A 578 -25.36 50.19 -30.07
CA GLU A 578 -26.78 50.31 -29.71
C GLU A 578 -27.70 49.99 -30.88
N GLY A 579 -27.30 50.29 -32.13
CA GLY A 579 -28.08 50.03 -33.35
C GLY A 579 -27.99 48.55 -33.86
N PHE A 580 -27.15 47.71 -33.30
CA PHE A 580 -26.94 46.32 -33.76
C PHE A 580 -27.51 45.26 -32.78
N ILE A 581 -28.06 45.68 -31.65
CA ILE A 581 -28.64 44.77 -30.68
C ILE A 581 -30.14 44.66 -30.95
N VAL A 582 -30.55 43.49 -31.44
CA VAL A 582 -31.95 43.17 -31.77
C VAL A 582 -32.76 42.73 -30.56
N GLU A 583 -32.12 42.42 -29.43
CA GLU A 583 -32.79 42.02 -28.21
C GLU A 583 -32.82 43.17 -27.21
N ALA A 584 -34.04 43.64 -26.90
CA ALA A 584 -34.23 44.50 -25.77
C ALA A 584 -33.78 43.79 -24.49
N PRO A 585 -33.01 44.46 -23.60
CA PRO A 585 -32.70 43.84 -22.32
C PRO A 585 -34.04 43.49 -21.67
N ILE A 586 -34.25 42.21 -21.35
CA ILE A 586 -35.38 41.81 -20.51
C ILE A 586 -35.13 42.53 -19.19
N GLU A 587 -35.89 43.63 -18.97
CA GLU A 587 -35.98 44.29 -17.68
C GLU A 587 -36.51 43.21 -16.71
N ARG A 588 -35.62 42.53 -16.04
CA ARG A 588 -36.02 41.72 -14.89
C ARG A 588 -36.55 42.71 -13.86
N PRO A 589 -37.82 42.58 -13.39
CA PRO A 589 -38.33 43.44 -12.36
C PRO A 589 -37.31 43.42 -11.23
N GLY A 590 -36.89 44.62 -10.76
CA GLY A 590 -35.82 44.79 -9.79
C GLY A 590 -36.08 43.94 -8.53
N MET A 591 -35.64 42.71 -8.55
CA MET A 591 -35.50 41.94 -7.34
C MET A 591 -34.40 42.60 -6.52
N GLY A 592 -34.67 42.93 -5.26
CA GLY A 592 -33.64 43.46 -4.36
C GLY A 592 -32.43 42.49 -4.37
N SER A 593 -31.23 43.02 -4.26
CA SER A 593 -29.98 42.27 -4.43
C SER A 593 -29.91 41.00 -3.56
N MET A 594 -30.69 40.89 -2.48
CA MET A 594 -30.81 39.70 -1.64
C MET A 594 -31.70 38.59 -2.24
N ASP A 595 -32.74 38.96 -2.98
CA ASP A 595 -33.55 37.97 -3.71
C ASP A 595 -32.78 37.41 -4.92
N GLU A 596 -31.86 38.21 -5.49
CA GLU A 596 -30.91 37.75 -6.49
C GLU A 596 -29.96 36.70 -5.93
N LEU A 597 -29.41 36.88 -4.74
CA LEU A 597 -28.54 35.87 -4.11
C LEU A 597 -29.28 34.55 -3.81
N LYS A 598 -30.55 34.61 -3.46
CA LYS A 598 -31.39 33.45 -3.29
C LYS A 598 -31.50 32.62 -4.58
N THR A 599 -31.73 33.30 -5.69
CA THR A 599 -31.96 32.66 -7.00
C THR A 599 -30.67 32.35 -7.75
N GLN A 600 -29.58 33.10 -7.55
CA GLN A 600 -28.31 32.94 -8.28
C GLN A 600 -27.29 32.10 -7.47
N SER A 601 -27.45 31.94 -6.18
CA SER A 601 -26.50 31.22 -5.32
C SER A 601 -27.15 30.13 -4.46
N PHE A 602 -28.08 30.47 -3.56
CA PHE A 602 -28.61 29.54 -2.58
C PHE A 602 -29.29 28.31 -3.23
N TYR A 603 -30.28 28.52 -4.08
CA TYR A 603 -30.95 27.43 -4.79
C TYR A 603 -30.04 26.71 -5.78
N PRO A 604 -29.28 27.39 -6.66
CA PRO A 604 -28.37 26.67 -7.57
C PRO A 604 -27.34 25.79 -6.87
N VAL A 605 -26.78 26.20 -5.73
CA VAL A 605 -25.85 25.40 -4.93
C VAL A 605 -26.54 24.12 -4.45
N LEU A 606 -27.72 24.23 -3.82
CA LEU A 606 -28.44 23.07 -3.30
C LEU A 606 -28.95 22.16 -4.42
N ASP A 607 -29.50 22.72 -5.50
CA ASP A 607 -30.00 21.97 -6.64
C ASP A 607 -28.88 21.20 -7.36
N ARG A 608 -27.73 21.83 -7.54
CA ARG A 608 -26.57 21.18 -8.14
C ARG A 608 -26.04 20.05 -7.27
N LEU A 609 -25.92 20.27 -5.97
CA LEU A 609 -25.52 19.22 -5.02
C LEU A 609 -26.49 18.04 -5.04
N LEU A 610 -27.78 18.28 -4.98
CA LEU A 610 -28.81 17.24 -5.02
C LEU A 610 -28.78 16.44 -6.33
N MET A 611 -28.64 17.14 -7.45
CA MET A 611 -28.57 16.52 -8.77
C MET A 611 -27.34 15.59 -8.85
N GLU A 612 -26.15 16.08 -8.46
CA GLU A 612 -24.91 15.31 -8.52
C GLU A 612 -24.86 14.17 -7.49
N LEU A 613 -25.39 14.36 -6.27
CA LEU A 613 -25.50 13.30 -5.28
C LEU A 613 -26.38 12.17 -5.82
N ARG A 614 -27.58 12.48 -6.31
CA ARG A 614 -28.50 11.48 -6.88
C ARG A 614 -27.89 10.76 -8.08
N ARG A 615 -27.19 11.48 -8.96
CA ARG A 615 -26.53 10.92 -10.15
C ARG A 615 -25.39 9.95 -9.79
N ARG A 616 -24.61 10.26 -8.74
CA ARG A 616 -23.40 9.53 -8.41
C ARG A 616 -23.61 8.43 -7.35
N PHE A 617 -24.61 8.56 -6.50
CA PHE A 617 -24.92 7.62 -5.42
C PHE A 617 -26.25 6.90 -5.69
N SER A 618 -26.29 6.09 -6.76
CA SER A 618 -27.37 5.13 -6.99
C SER A 618 -26.72 3.75 -7.21
N ILE A 619 -27.04 2.79 -6.35
CA ILE A 619 -26.60 1.38 -6.46
C ILE A 619 -27.30 0.66 -7.61
N GLU A 620 -28.51 1.06 -7.96
CA GLU A 620 -29.36 0.40 -8.98
C GLU A 620 -28.73 0.35 -10.39
N ALA A 621 -27.73 1.20 -10.66
CA ALA A 621 -27.06 1.24 -11.95
C ALA A 621 -26.11 0.05 -12.21
N ASN A 622 -25.78 -0.76 -11.21
CA ASN A 622 -24.83 -1.88 -11.33
C ASN A 622 -25.53 -3.21 -11.03
N GLY A 623 -25.91 -3.96 -12.07
CA GLY A 623 -26.76 -5.16 -11.97
C GLY A 623 -26.29 -6.22 -10.98
N VAL A 624 -24.98 -6.32 -10.71
CA VAL A 624 -24.44 -7.26 -9.71
C VAL A 624 -24.63 -6.73 -8.29
N LEU A 625 -24.40 -5.43 -8.08
CA LEU A 625 -24.53 -4.79 -6.77
C LEU A 625 -26.00 -4.64 -6.33
N ALA A 626 -26.94 -4.71 -7.26
CA ALA A 626 -28.38 -4.74 -6.96
C ALA A 626 -28.79 -5.95 -6.11
N GLY A 627 -27.94 -6.97 -6.00
CA GLY A 627 -28.14 -8.12 -5.11
C GLY A 627 -27.81 -7.88 -3.63
N LEU A 628 -27.05 -6.84 -3.32
CA LEU A 628 -26.59 -6.54 -1.96
C LEU A 628 -27.73 -6.32 -0.95
N PRO A 629 -28.83 -5.61 -1.29
CA PRO A 629 -29.97 -5.41 -0.39
C PRO A 629 -30.55 -6.72 0.17
N ALA A 630 -30.49 -7.82 -0.60
CA ALA A 630 -30.95 -9.12 -0.15
C ALA A 630 -30.08 -9.77 0.93
N LEU A 631 -28.88 -9.25 1.16
CA LEU A 631 -27.96 -9.72 2.21
C LEU A 631 -28.01 -8.86 3.47
N SER A 632 -28.72 -7.73 3.46
CA SER A 632 -28.82 -6.81 4.60
C SER A 632 -30.05 -7.10 5.45
N PRO A 633 -29.90 -7.43 6.75
CA PRO A 633 -31.03 -7.73 7.65
C PRO A 633 -32.06 -6.62 7.78
N ASN A 634 -31.61 -5.34 7.67
CA ASN A 634 -32.47 -4.18 7.84
C ASN A 634 -33.22 -3.76 6.55
N HIS A 635 -32.90 -4.38 5.41
CA HIS A 635 -33.51 -4.00 4.14
C HIS A 635 -34.80 -4.80 3.87
N PRO A 636 -35.85 -4.19 3.30
CA PRO A 636 -37.12 -4.88 2.98
C PRO A 636 -36.96 -6.11 2.07
N SER A 637 -35.94 -6.11 1.21
CA SER A 637 -35.62 -7.22 0.31
C SER A 637 -34.72 -8.29 0.95
N PHE A 638 -34.57 -8.30 2.28
CA PHE A 638 -33.67 -9.25 2.96
C PHE A 638 -34.06 -10.71 2.61
N LEU A 639 -33.04 -11.45 2.15
CA LEU A 639 -33.14 -12.82 1.65
C LEU A 639 -34.09 -12.98 0.44
N ASP A 640 -34.43 -11.90 -0.28
CA ASP A 640 -35.25 -12.00 -1.49
C ASP A 640 -34.50 -12.74 -2.59
N LYS A 641 -35.09 -13.84 -3.05
CA LYS A 641 -34.53 -14.69 -4.10
C LYS A 641 -34.28 -13.93 -5.41
N GLN A 642 -35.24 -13.09 -5.84
CA GLN A 642 -35.14 -12.42 -7.15
C GLN A 642 -34.07 -11.37 -7.14
N VAL A 643 -33.85 -10.70 -6.00
CA VAL A 643 -32.86 -9.65 -5.81
C VAL A 643 -31.45 -10.23 -5.75
N ILE A 644 -31.24 -11.38 -5.08
CA ILE A 644 -29.90 -11.97 -4.87
C ILE A 644 -29.36 -12.73 -6.09
N LEU A 645 -30.22 -13.28 -6.95
CA LEU A 645 -29.82 -14.16 -8.06
C LEU A 645 -28.85 -13.55 -9.06
N PRO A 646 -28.93 -12.28 -9.48
CA PRO A 646 -27.92 -11.68 -10.37
C PRO A 646 -26.51 -11.71 -9.77
N MET A 647 -26.40 -11.45 -8.47
CA MET A 647 -25.13 -11.52 -7.73
C MET A 647 -24.63 -12.97 -7.62
N ALA A 648 -25.52 -13.91 -7.32
CA ALA A 648 -25.20 -15.33 -7.24
C ALA A 648 -24.62 -15.87 -8.55
N ARG A 649 -25.26 -15.55 -9.70
CA ARG A 649 -24.76 -15.91 -11.04
C ARG A 649 -23.38 -15.35 -11.32
N HIS A 650 -23.17 -14.10 -10.98
CA HIS A 650 -21.89 -13.42 -11.22
C HIS A 650 -20.73 -14.09 -10.46
N TYR A 651 -20.95 -14.50 -9.22
CA TYR A 651 -19.95 -15.16 -8.39
C TYR A 651 -19.96 -16.69 -8.48
N GLY A 652 -20.67 -17.25 -9.47
CA GLY A 652 -20.67 -18.69 -9.75
C GLY A 652 -21.28 -19.52 -8.63
N VAL A 653 -22.30 -19.01 -7.96
CA VAL A 653 -23.06 -19.70 -6.91
C VAL A 653 -24.22 -20.49 -7.52
N SER A 654 -24.46 -21.70 -7.03
CA SER A 654 -25.59 -22.54 -7.49
C SER A 654 -26.95 -21.95 -7.11
N GLU A 655 -27.77 -21.61 -8.12
CA GLU A 655 -29.10 -21.04 -7.88
C GLU A 655 -30.01 -21.99 -7.12
N GLU A 656 -29.94 -23.31 -7.40
CA GLU A 656 -30.77 -24.34 -6.76
C GLU A 656 -30.40 -24.47 -5.28
N ASN A 657 -29.12 -24.62 -4.98
CA ASN A 657 -28.63 -24.74 -3.61
C ASN A 657 -28.92 -23.46 -2.81
N LEU A 658 -28.60 -22.29 -3.36
CA LEU A 658 -28.89 -21.02 -2.72
C LEU A 658 -30.37 -20.86 -2.38
N CYS A 659 -31.27 -21.27 -3.28
CA CYS A 659 -32.71 -21.21 -3.02
C CYS A 659 -33.13 -22.11 -1.85
N ALA A 660 -32.56 -23.30 -1.75
CA ALA A 660 -32.79 -24.20 -0.64
C ALA A 660 -32.24 -23.63 0.68
N GLU A 661 -31.04 -23.09 0.63
CA GLU A 661 -30.38 -22.43 1.77
C GLU A 661 -31.17 -21.23 2.28
N LEU A 662 -31.62 -20.33 1.40
CA LEU A 662 -32.47 -19.18 1.74
C LEU A 662 -33.74 -19.58 2.47
N HIS A 663 -34.39 -20.69 2.03
CA HIS A 663 -35.58 -21.19 2.68
C HIS A 663 -35.31 -21.67 4.10
N GLN A 664 -34.23 -22.38 4.33
CA GLN A 664 -33.85 -22.89 5.66
C GLN A 664 -33.37 -21.76 6.58
N VAL A 665 -32.56 -20.84 6.06
CA VAL A 665 -32.03 -19.70 6.84
C VAL A 665 -33.18 -18.80 7.32
N ARG A 666 -34.20 -18.51 6.52
CA ARG A 666 -35.41 -17.79 6.99
C ARG A 666 -36.03 -18.44 8.21
N ARG A 667 -36.13 -19.79 8.24
CA ARG A 667 -36.65 -20.53 9.40
C ARG A 667 -35.72 -20.46 10.60
N LEU A 668 -34.40 -20.56 10.35
CA LEU A 668 -33.38 -20.41 11.40
C LEU A 668 -33.48 -19.03 12.06
N LEU A 669 -33.54 -17.97 11.24
CA LEU A 669 -33.64 -16.59 11.73
C LEU A 669 -34.92 -16.37 12.55
N LYS A 670 -36.07 -16.83 12.09
CA LYS A 670 -37.35 -16.73 12.84
C LYS A 670 -37.22 -17.39 14.21
N ARG A 671 -36.62 -18.57 14.30
CA ARG A 671 -36.38 -19.23 15.60
C ARG A 671 -35.44 -18.48 16.50
N LYS A 672 -34.41 -17.81 15.92
CA LYS A 672 -33.45 -16.97 16.66
C LYS A 672 -34.11 -15.70 17.18
N GLU A 673 -34.95 -15.08 16.38
CA GLU A 673 -35.78 -13.94 16.77
C GLU A 673 -36.75 -14.29 17.93
N GLU A 674 -37.41 -15.44 17.87
CA GLU A 674 -38.25 -15.98 18.95
C GLU A 674 -37.44 -16.22 20.25
N GLN A 675 -36.12 -16.43 20.15
CA GLN A 675 -35.18 -16.54 21.28
C GLN A 675 -34.61 -15.19 21.74
N GLY A 676 -35.06 -14.07 21.14
CA GLY A 676 -34.63 -12.71 21.50
C GLY A 676 -33.31 -12.27 20.82
N CYS A 677 -32.83 -13.00 19.81
CA CYS A 677 -31.65 -12.64 19.07
C CYS A 677 -32.06 -11.81 17.85
N THR A 678 -31.78 -10.51 17.85
CA THR A 678 -32.01 -9.60 16.72
C THR A 678 -30.70 -9.38 15.97
N ILE A 679 -30.75 -9.28 14.65
CA ILE A 679 -29.61 -9.04 13.77
C ILE A 679 -29.82 -7.69 13.10
N ASN A 680 -28.86 -6.77 13.29
CA ASN A 680 -28.98 -5.39 12.83
C ASN A 680 -27.91 -5.00 11.81
N SER A 681 -26.99 -5.92 11.46
CA SER A 681 -25.91 -5.62 10.52
C SER A 681 -25.48 -6.87 9.75
N ASN A 682 -24.87 -6.66 8.56
CA ASN A 682 -24.27 -7.73 7.76
C ASN A 682 -23.17 -8.48 8.54
N GLN A 683 -22.45 -7.78 9.40
CA GLN A 683 -21.41 -8.39 10.25
C GLN A 683 -22.02 -9.33 11.29
N GLU A 684 -23.14 -8.95 11.93
CA GLU A 684 -23.85 -9.79 12.87
C GLU A 684 -24.48 -11.00 12.14
N PHE A 685 -24.98 -10.78 10.91
CA PHE A 685 -25.50 -11.86 10.08
C PHE A 685 -24.41 -12.87 9.72
N LEU A 686 -23.21 -12.42 9.33
CA LEU A 686 -22.07 -13.30 9.10
C LEU A 686 -21.73 -14.13 10.35
N SER A 687 -21.60 -13.47 11.49
CA SER A 687 -21.26 -14.13 12.77
C SER A 687 -22.32 -15.17 13.17
N LEU A 688 -23.60 -14.89 12.94
CA LEU A 688 -24.67 -15.86 13.16
C LEU A 688 -24.55 -17.07 12.22
N MET A 689 -24.18 -16.85 10.95
CA MET A 689 -24.09 -17.90 9.94
C MET A 689 -22.83 -18.76 10.06
N ARG A 690 -21.77 -18.27 10.70
CA ARG A 690 -20.49 -18.95 10.82
C ARG A 690 -20.55 -20.39 11.34
N PRO A 691 -21.29 -20.71 12.43
CA PRO A 691 -21.41 -22.10 12.88
C PRO A 691 -22.05 -23.03 11.85
N TYR A 692 -22.71 -22.48 10.85
CA TYR A 692 -23.45 -23.19 9.81
C TYR A 692 -22.80 -23.04 8.43
N LYS A 693 -21.57 -22.53 8.33
CA LYS A 693 -20.90 -22.23 7.05
C LYS A 693 -20.83 -23.45 6.11
N ASP A 694 -20.60 -24.66 6.69
CA ASP A 694 -20.49 -25.90 5.93
C ASP A 694 -21.88 -26.43 5.46
N ALA A 695 -22.98 -25.92 6.03
CA ALA A 695 -24.35 -26.28 5.65
C ALA A 695 -24.97 -25.25 4.69
N PHE A 696 -24.55 -23.99 4.75
CA PHE A 696 -25.03 -22.88 3.95
C PHE A 696 -23.88 -22.24 3.18
N VAL A 697 -23.21 -23.07 2.38
CA VAL A 697 -21.95 -22.71 1.69
C VAL A 697 -22.14 -21.54 0.74
N ASP A 698 -23.21 -21.59 -0.06
CA ASP A 698 -23.48 -20.62 -1.11
C ASP A 698 -23.90 -19.26 -0.55
N LEU A 699 -24.74 -19.24 0.45
CA LEU A 699 -25.16 -18.01 1.12
C LEU A 699 -24.02 -17.41 1.94
N TYR A 700 -23.24 -18.22 2.67
CA TYR A 700 -22.10 -17.76 3.45
C TYR A 700 -21.04 -17.13 2.55
N LYS A 701 -20.78 -17.71 1.37
CA LYS A 701 -19.92 -17.16 0.33
C LYS A 701 -20.38 -15.76 -0.10
N LEU A 702 -21.68 -15.59 -0.41
CA LEU A 702 -22.23 -14.30 -0.83
C LEU A 702 -22.17 -13.24 0.27
N ILE A 703 -22.42 -13.60 1.55
CA ILE A 703 -22.30 -12.70 2.69
C ILE A 703 -20.82 -12.26 2.83
N SER A 704 -19.90 -13.20 2.76
CA SER A 704 -18.46 -12.93 2.86
C SER A 704 -17.97 -12.00 1.73
N ILE A 705 -18.42 -12.25 0.49
CA ILE A 705 -18.13 -11.39 -0.66
C ILE A 705 -18.73 -9.99 -0.46
N SER A 706 -19.98 -9.87 0.00
CA SER A 706 -20.64 -8.57 0.19
C SER A 706 -19.88 -7.66 1.16
N LEU A 707 -19.32 -8.22 2.22
CA LEU A 707 -18.50 -7.51 3.19
C LEU A 707 -17.08 -7.19 2.64
N THR A 708 -16.56 -8.07 1.78
CA THR A 708 -15.25 -7.91 1.15
C THR A 708 -15.25 -6.82 0.07
N LEU A 709 -16.40 -6.56 -0.57
CA LEU A 709 -16.50 -5.51 -1.58
C LEU A 709 -16.06 -4.14 -1.00
N PRO A 710 -15.19 -3.39 -1.72
CA PRO A 710 -14.66 -2.13 -1.22
C PRO A 710 -15.67 -1.00 -1.37
N VAL A 711 -15.57 0.01 -0.50
CA VAL A 711 -16.38 1.23 -0.57
C VAL A 711 -15.53 2.40 -1.03
N THR A 712 -14.32 2.50 -0.51
CA THR A 712 -13.41 3.62 -0.80
C THR A 712 -11.97 3.16 -0.94
N SER A 713 -11.14 3.96 -1.61
CA SER A 713 -9.68 3.83 -1.65
C SER A 713 -8.98 4.68 -0.57
N ALA A 714 -9.69 5.11 0.48
CA ALA A 714 -9.15 5.99 1.53
C ALA A 714 -7.94 5.40 2.26
N SER A 715 -7.80 4.07 2.33
CA SER A 715 -6.62 3.40 2.88
C SER A 715 -5.36 3.67 2.05
N CYS A 716 -5.48 3.82 0.72
CA CYS A 716 -4.37 4.24 -0.14
C CYS A 716 -3.91 5.66 0.21
N GLU A 717 -4.85 6.58 0.47
CA GLU A 717 -4.49 7.94 0.90
C GLU A 717 -3.77 7.94 2.27
N ARG A 718 -4.17 7.05 3.19
CA ARG A 718 -3.48 6.86 4.48
C ARG A 718 -2.05 6.34 4.26
N SER A 719 -1.87 5.42 3.32
CA SER A 719 -0.54 4.90 2.95
C SER A 719 0.36 6.01 2.38
N PHE A 720 -0.17 6.88 1.51
CA PHE A 720 0.58 8.04 1.00
C PHE A 720 0.91 9.07 2.09
N SER A 721 0.09 9.22 3.11
CA SER A 721 0.44 10.01 4.29
C SER A 721 1.64 9.43 5.02
N CYS A 722 1.77 8.09 5.08
CA CYS A 722 2.96 7.41 5.59
C CYS A 722 4.16 7.64 4.66
N LEU A 723 3.99 7.49 3.35
CA LEU A 723 5.03 7.74 2.35
C LEU A 723 5.64 9.14 2.48
N ARG A 724 4.83 10.18 2.68
CA ARG A 724 5.32 11.56 2.89
C ARG A 724 6.14 11.73 4.16
N ARG A 725 5.91 10.94 5.19
CA ARG A 725 6.75 10.92 6.41
C ARG A 725 8.06 10.18 6.16
N LEU A 726 8.04 9.11 5.38
CA LEU A 726 9.21 8.30 5.03
C LEU A 726 10.09 8.98 3.98
N LYS A 727 9.50 9.50 2.91
CA LYS A 727 10.17 10.32 1.88
C LYS A 727 9.92 11.80 2.18
N SER A 728 10.88 12.47 2.77
CA SER A 728 10.89 13.91 2.99
C SER A 728 11.95 14.56 2.10
N TYR A 729 11.99 15.89 2.06
CA TYR A 729 12.99 16.63 1.28
C TYR A 729 14.44 16.21 1.60
N LEU A 730 14.70 15.84 2.85
CA LEU A 730 16.00 15.35 3.31
C LEU A 730 16.17 13.83 3.14
N ARG A 731 15.14 13.10 2.74
CA ARG A 731 15.12 11.63 2.68
C ARG A 731 14.46 11.14 1.40
N ASN A 732 14.90 11.65 0.26
CA ASN A 732 14.33 11.31 -1.06
C ASN A 732 15.16 10.30 -1.86
N SER A 733 16.39 9.99 -1.44
CA SER A 733 17.31 9.06 -2.11
C SER A 733 17.10 7.58 -1.78
N SER A 734 16.10 7.24 -0.94
CA SER A 734 15.80 5.85 -0.61
C SER A 734 15.29 5.09 -1.84
N GLY A 735 15.83 3.91 -2.12
CA GLY A 735 15.35 3.01 -3.17
C GLY A 735 13.89 2.59 -2.92
N ASP A 736 13.16 2.31 -4.00
CA ASP A 736 11.72 2.06 -3.95
C ASP A 736 11.37 0.81 -3.13
N GLY A 737 12.12 -0.30 -3.28
CA GLY A 737 11.93 -1.51 -2.46
C GLY A 737 12.08 -1.26 -0.96
N ARG A 738 13.17 -0.57 -0.55
CA ARG A 738 13.35 -0.19 0.86
C ARG A 738 12.25 0.74 1.36
N THR A 739 11.80 1.67 0.54
CA THR A 739 10.72 2.60 0.91
C THR A 739 9.42 1.85 1.15
N SER A 740 9.10 0.88 0.31
CA SER A 740 7.94 0.02 0.45
C SER A 740 8.01 -0.87 1.70
N ASP A 741 9.18 -1.47 1.98
CA ASP A 741 9.39 -2.28 3.17
C ASP A 741 9.23 -1.47 4.46
N LEU A 742 9.83 -0.28 4.51
CA LEU A 742 9.65 0.64 5.63
C LEU A 742 8.20 1.11 5.79
N ALA A 743 7.50 1.34 4.68
CA ALA A 743 6.10 1.70 4.70
C ALA A 743 5.23 0.57 5.27
N LEU A 744 5.49 -0.68 4.87
CA LEU A 744 4.77 -1.84 5.40
C LEU A 744 4.92 -1.96 6.93
N LEU A 745 6.15 -1.79 7.44
CA LEU A 745 6.42 -1.81 8.89
C LEU A 745 5.78 -0.62 9.63
N ALA A 746 5.80 0.57 9.02
CA ALA A 746 5.25 1.79 9.63
C ALA A 746 3.71 1.83 9.59
N ILE A 747 3.08 1.25 8.59
CA ILE A 747 1.62 1.16 8.45
C ILE A 747 1.07 0.06 9.35
N ASN A 748 1.81 -1.06 9.50
CA ASN A 748 1.43 -2.23 10.30
C ASN A 748 2.29 -2.39 11.57
N PRO A 749 2.37 -1.38 12.47
CA PRO A 749 3.28 -1.42 13.61
C PRO A 749 2.94 -2.51 14.63
N LEU A 750 1.68 -2.93 14.73
CA LEU A 750 1.28 -4.03 15.62
C LEU A 750 1.81 -5.37 15.11
N ARG A 751 1.67 -5.65 13.81
CA ARG A 751 2.22 -6.85 13.18
C ARG A 751 3.76 -6.86 13.26
N ALA A 752 4.39 -5.73 12.96
CA ALA A 752 5.85 -5.62 13.04
C ALA A 752 6.38 -5.87 14.47
N ARG A 753 5.69 -5.41 15.51
CA ARG A 753 6.05 -5.66 16.92
C ARG A 753 5.77 -7.09 17.35
N ALA A 754 4.78 -7.75 16.76
CA ALA A 754 4.44 -9.14 17.04
C ALA A 754 5.37 -10.16 16.36
N LEU A 755 6.24 -9.72 15.42
CA LEU A 755 7.22 -10.59 14.80
C LEU A 755 8.20 -11.14 15.85
N ASP A 756 8.40 -12.45 15.82
CA ASP A 756 9.38 -13.12 16.66
C ASP A 756 10.81 -12.77 16.21
N ILE A 757 11.58 -12.18 17.12
CA ILE A 757 12.93 -11.69 16.85
C ILE A 757 13.88 -12.83 16.53
N ASP A 758 13.74 -13.96 17.20
CA ASP A 758 14.58 -15.13 16.96
C ASP A 758 14.37 -15.67 15.53
N ARG A 759 13.11 -15.71 15.06
CA ARG A 759 12.81 -16.04 13.67
C ARG A 759 13.36 -15.05 12.66
N ILE A 760 13.38 -13.74 12.99
CA ILE A 760 14.01 -12.73 12.13
C ILE A 760 15.52 -12.99 12.04
N ILE A 761 16.18 -13.29 13.17
CA ILE A 761 17.60 -13.59 13.23
C ILE A 761 17.91 -14.88 12.46
N ASP A 762 17.08 -15.91 12.59
CA ASP A 762 17.24 -17.17 11.85
C ASP A 762 17.10 -16.95 10.34
N ALA A 763 16.07 -16.24 9.90
CA ALA A 763 15.89 -15.91 8.48
C ALA A 763 17.06 -15.07 7.94
N PHE A 764 17.51 -14.08 8.73
CA PHE A 764 18.69 -13.30 8.38
C PHE A 764 19.95 -14.15 8.29
N ALA A 765 20.15 -15.13 9.21
CA ALA A 765 21.29 -16.03 9.19
C ALA A 765 21.29 -16.95 7.96
N LEU A 766 20.11 -17.44 7.56
CA LEU A 766 19.93 -18.35 6.42
C LEU A 766 20.08 -17.70 5.05
N ASN A 767 19.88 -16.38 4.95
CA ASN A 767 20.01 -15.66 3.67
C ASN A 767 21.42 -15.67 3.09
N HIS A 768 22.46 -15.82 3.93
CA HIS A 768 23.85 -15.84 3.49
C HIS A 768 24.70 -16.81 4.33
N ASN A 769 25.30 -17.78 3.70
CA ASN A 769 26.12 -18.82 4.38
C ASN A 769 27.49 -18.33 4.88
N ASN A 770 27.97 -17.15 4.41
CA ASN A 770 29.32 -16.64 4.72
C ASN A 770 29.30 -15.45 5.69
N ARG A 771 28.41 -15.44 6.67
CA ARG A 771 28.42 -14.41 7.70
C ARG A 771 29.55 -14.63 8.70
N ARG A 772 30.26 -13.56 9.08
CA ARG A 772 31.30 -13.62 10.13
C ARG A 772 30.71 -13.87 11.52
N ILE A 773 29.45 -13.51 11.75
CA ILE A 773 28.74 -13.75 13.00
C ILE A 773 28.06 -15.13 12.94
N VAL A 774 28.40 -15.98 13.89
CA VAL A 774 27.76 -17.30 14.02
C VAL A 774 26.47 -17.13 14.79
N LEU A 775 25.34 -17.48 14.17
CA LEU A 775 23.98 -17.27 14.71
C LEU A 775 23.19 -18.60 14.84
N LEU A 776 23.60 -19.63 14.10
CA LEU A 776 22.97 -20.94 14.08
C LEU A 776 23.91 -22.01 14.59
#